data_f8984e47633dd3a12513608d3d09644c
#
_entry.id   f8984e47633dd3a12513608d3d09644c
#
_cell.length_a   1.000
_cell.length_b   1.000
_cell.length_c   1.000
_cell.angle_alpha   90.00
_cell.angle_beta   90.00
_cell.angle_gamma   90.00
#
_symmetry.space_group_name_H-M   'P 1'
#
loop_
_entity.id
_entity.type
_entity.pdbx_description
1 polymer ?
#
loop_
_entity_poly.entity_id
_entity_poly.type
_entity_poly.pdbx_seq_one_letter_code
_entity_poly.pdbx_strand_id
1 'polypeptide(L)'
;MQLTDKIEKIRKKSNYLTILRKKQFTNEKKCSILRKTRKQGLDERTASELQRSNRERNADMNKQNMEAQTPQGLYRSSFEHDNCGIGAVVNIKGVKSHETVKNALKIVENLEHRAGKDAEGKTGDGVGILLQISHKFFSRVCSTLGFSIGGERDYGIGMFFFPQDELKRNQAKKIFEVIVEKEGLNFLGWREVPIHPEILGKKAVDCMPCIMQAFIERPRKVEKGLPFDRRLYVIRRVFEQSSDDTYVVSLSSRTIVYKGMFLVGQLRLFFDDLQSEDYESAVALVHSRFSTNTAPSWQRAHPYRFIVHNGEINTIKGNADKMRAREETMESEFLHGELHKVLPAINASGSDSAMLDNALEFMVMSGMDLPLAVMISIPEPWANNRSMSQSEKDFYQYYSTMMEPWDGPASILFTDGDRMGAVLDRNGLRPSRYYITDDDQLILSSEVGVLDINPTKIVVKERLHPGKMLLVDMVAGKVIDDEELKEDYAHRQPYGEWLDSNLIHLADLKIPNQDVPTYTKEECTRLQKAFGYSYEEVKSSILTMAQRGAEGIAAMGIDAPLAVLSQKNQPLFGYFKQLFAQVTNPPIDAIREKIVTSTTVYVGEEGNLLEQKEENCHVLKINDPILTDTDLLKIRNMKVDGFRVAEISTTYYKNSSLEKAIDYLFIQVDRAIREGMNILILSDRGVDEYHIAIPSLLATSAVHQHLVRTKRRTEVAMILETGEPREVHHFATLLGYGASAINPYLAHESIKQLIDTDMLQKDYYAAVNDYNEAVISGIVKIASKMGISTIQSYQGSMI
;
A
#
# COMPACT_ATOMS: atom_id res chain seq x y z
N MET A 1 33.72 33.89 19.65
CA MET A 1 33.25 32.76 18.82
C MET A 1 31.79 32.85 18.43
N GLN A 2 30.90 33.52 19.19
CA GLN A 2 29.45 33.62 18.82
C GLN A 2 29.09 34.75 17.84
N LEU A 3 29.98 35.73 17.60
CA LEU A 3 29.71 36.82 16.65
C LEU A 3 30.12 36.48 15.22
N THR A 4 31.14 35.65 15.02
CA THR A 4 31.61 35.20 13.69
C THR A 4 30.60 34.30 13.02
N ASP A 5 29.93 33.40 13.74
CA ASP A 5 28.88 32.51 13.21
C ASP A 5 27.60 33.24 12.75
N LYS A 6 27.28 34.36 13.38
CA LYS A 6 26.13 35.21 12.98
C LYS A 6 26.42 35.97 11.69
N ILE A 7 27.65 36.39 11.48
CA ILE A 7 28.08 37.16 10.28
C ILE A 7 28.12 36.20 9.07
N GLU A 8 28.54 34.98 9.26
CA GLU A 8 28.59 33.98 8.18
C GLU A 8 27.18 33.54 7.72
N LYS A 9 26.21 33.38 8.65
CA LYS A 9 24.79 33.14 8.36
C LYS A 9 24.13 34.29 7.58
N ILE A 10 24.50 35.53 7.89
CA ILE A 10 23.98 36.73 7.19
C ILE A 10 24.60 36.80 5.78
N ARG A 11 25.87 36.48 5.60
CA ARG A 11 26.52 36.42 4.29
C ARG A 11 25.92 35.34 3.36
N LYS A 12 25.59 34.17 3.89
CA LYS A 12 24.91 33.09 3.13
C LYS A 12 23.50 33.49 2.71
N LYS A 13 22.74 34.19 3.56
CA LYS A 13 21.41 34.73 3.19
C LYS A 13 21.46 35.85 2.16
N SER A 14 22.49 36.70 2.18
CA SER A 14 22.70 37.77 1.19
C SER A 14 23.01 37.21 -0.20
N ASN A 15 23.83 36.15 -0.28
CA ASN A 15 24.14 35.49 -1.56
C ASN A 15 22.93 34.79 -2.19
N TYR A 16 22.03 34.23 -1.35
CA TYR A 16 20.79 33.60 -1.85
C TYR A 16 19.82 34.62 -2.45
N LEU A 17 19.68 35.78 -1.84
CA LEU A 17 18.87 36.88 -2.35
C LEU A 17 19.45 37.50 -3.65
N THR A 18 20.77 37.50 -3.80
CA THR A 18 21.46 37.98 -5.00
C THR A 18 21.27 37.01 -6.18
N ILE A 19 21.23 35.70 -5.92
CA ILE A 19 20.95 34.67 -6.94
C ILE A 19 19.48 34.73 -7.39
N LEU A 20 18.54 34.94 -6.48
CA LEU A 20 17.13 35.11 -6.82
C LEU A 20 16.86 36.40 -7.61
N ARG A 21 17.51 37.52 -7.27
CA ARG A 21 17.41 38.75 -8.06
C ARG A 21 18.02 38.62 -9.47
N LYS A 22 19.12 37.87 -9.62
CA LYS A 22 19.69 37.58 -10.97
C LYS A 22 18.77 36.71 -11.82
N LYS A 23 18.04 35.75 -11.24
CA LYS A 23 17.06 34.93 -11.97
C LYS A 23 15.81 35.73 -12.40
N GLN A 24 15.33 36.65 -11.58
CA GLN A 24 14.23 37.56 -11.95
C GLN A 24 14.62 38.54 -13.09
N PHE A 25 15.83 39.10 -13.03
CA PHE A 25 16.34 40.03 -14.08
C PHE A 25 16.54 39.35 -15.45
N THR A 26 16.87 38.06 -15.49
CA THR A 26 16.98 37.27 -16.72
C THR A 26 15.62 36.99 -17.37
N ASN A 27 14.58 36.81 -16.59
CA ASN A 27 13.22 36.58 -17.10
C ASN A 27 12.57 37.89 -17.64
N GLU A 28 12.82 38.99 -17.00
CA GLU A 28 12.32 40.29 -17.48
C GLU A 28 13.04 40.73 -18.78
N LYS A 29 14.34 40.46 -18.92
CA LYS A 29 15.05 40.70 -20.18
C LYS A 29 14.54 39.83 -21.32
N LYS A 30 14.20 38.56 -21.07
CA LYS A 30 13.57 37.68 -22.10
C LYS A 30 12.22 38.19 -22.55
N CYS A 31 11.37 38.67 -21.62
CA CYS A 31 10.09 39.28 -21.98
C CYS A 31 10.21 40.62 -22.74
N SER A 32 11.25 41.41 -22.45
CA SER A 32 11.47 42.68 -23.15
C SER A 32 12.05 42.48 -24.59
N ILE A 33 12.85 41.47 -24.80
CA ILE A 33 13.37 41.10 -26.12
C ILE A 33 12.24 40.57 -27.02
N LEU A 34 11.35 39.73 -26.50
CA LEU A 34 10.19 39.21 -27.24
C LEU A 34 9.15 40.32 -27.60
N ARG A 35 9.06 41.39 -26.78
CA ARG A 35 8.22 42.55 -27.12
C ARG A 35 8.86 43.51 -28.16
N LYS A 36 10.19 43.57 -28.24
CA LYS A 36 10.90 44.40 -29.25
C LYS A 36 10.90 43.75 -30.62
N THR A 37 11.04 42.43 -30.72
CA THR A 37 11.02 41.67 -32.00
C THR A 37 9.64 41.68 -32.68
N ARG A 38 8.55 41.86 -31.94
CA ARG A 38 7.20 41.97 -32.53
C ARG A 38 6.90 43.33 -33.14
N LYS A 39 7.76 44.35 -32.93
CA LYS A 39 7.61 45.71 -33.46
C LYS A 39 8.49 46.05 -34.67
N GLN A 40 9.41 45.16 -35.06
CA GLN A 40 10.25 45.30 -36.25
C GLN A 40 9.99 44.10 -37.14
N GLY A 41 9.23 44.30 -38.23
CA GLY A 41 8.88 43.26 -39.19
C GLY A 41 10.13 42.66 -39.84
N LEU A 42 10.71 41.67 -39.21
CA LEU A 42 11.81 40.84 -39.68
C LEU A 42 11.29 39.58 -40.38
N ASP A 43 11.78 39.34 -41.56
CA ASP A 43 11.47 38.25 -42.47
C ASP A 43 11.62 36.87 -41.78
N GLU A 44 10.71 35.93 -42.07
CA GLU A 44 10.67 34.61 -41.49
C GLU A 44 11.98 33.77 -41.64
N ARG A 45 12.79 34.08 -42.65
CA ARG A 45 14.10 33.44 -42.82
C ARG A 45 15.11 33.83 -41.71
N THR A 46 15.15 35.07 -41.30
CA THR A 46 16.03 35.55 -40.22
C THR A 46 15.65 35.08 -38.86
N ALA A 47 14.34 34.85 -38.63
CA ALA A 47 13.82 34.26 -37.38
C ALA A 47 14.16 32.77 -37.26
N SER A 48 14.17 32.02 -38.38
CA SER A 48 14.53 30.60 -38.40
C SER A 48 16.04 30.38 -38.23
N GLU A 49 16.88 31.26 -38.76
CA GLU A 49 18.35 31.19 -38.56
C GLU A 49 18.76 31.56 -37.14
N LEU A 50 18.11 32.56 -36.53
CA LEU A 50 18.30 32.89 -35.11
C LEU A 50 17.82 31.77 -34.14
N GLN A 51 16.75 31.07 -34.49
CA GLN A 51 16.31 29.92 -33.73
C GLN A 51 17.22 28.70 -33.87
N ARG A 52 17.80 28.51 -35.05
CA ARG A 52 18.78 27.43 -35.29
C ARG A 52 20.10 27.70 -34.56
N SER A 53 20.63 28.91 -34.64
CA SER A 53 21.81 29.34 -33.88
C SER A 53 21.65 29.27 -32.37
N ASN A 54 20.45 29.58 -31.83
CA ASN A 54 20.16 29.46 -30.41
C ASN A 54 19.95 27.98 -29.95
N ARG A 55 19.45 27.11 -30.83
CA ARG A 55 19.40 25.67 -30.59
C ARG A 55 20.78 25.03 -30.57
N GLU A 56 21.65 25.42 -31.49
CA GLU A 56 23.02 24.93 -31.53
C GLU A 56 23.84 25.41 -30.33
N ARG A 57 23.72 26.70 -29.93
CA ARG A 57 24.34 27.21 -28.70
C ARG A 57 23.81 26.59 -27.43
N ASN A 58 22.53 26.23 -27.34
CA ASN A 58 21.97 25.54 -26.19
C ASN A 58 22.34 24.05 -26.17
N ALA A 59 22.53 23.42 -27.35
CA ALA A 59 23.05 22.06 -27.44
C ALA A 59 24.55 21.99 -27.05
N ASP A 60 25.36 22.97 -27.45
CA ASP A 60 26.77 23.06 -27.03
C ASP A 60 26.93 23.45 -25.57
N MET A 61 26.09 24.33 -25.00
CA MET A 61 26.07 24.60 -23.56
C MET A 61 25.60 23.40 -22.76
N ASN A 62 24.67 22.60 -23.24
CA ASN A 62 24.26 21.36 -22.58
C ASN A 62 25.35 20.28 -22.70
N LYS A 63 26.08 20.18 -23.85
CA LYS A 63 27.24 19.30 -23.95
C LYS A 63 28.36 19.71 -23.01
N GLN A 64 28.70 20.99 -22.94
CA GLN A 64 29.72 21.51 -22.02
C GLN A 64 29.31 21.36 -20.55
N ASN A 65 28.03 21.45 -20.22
CA ASN A 65 27.53 21.18 -18.86
C ASN A 65 27.52 19.69 -18.52
N MET A 66 27.47 18.77 -19.48
CA MET A 66 27.63 17.33 -19.25
C MET A 66 29.09 16.88 -19.14
N GLU A 67 30.05 17.61 -19.76
CA GLU A 67 31.48 17.25 -19.72
C GLU A 67 32.26 17.85 -18.53
N ALA A 68 31.65 18.72 -17.70
CA ALA A 68 32.37 19.44 -16.65
C ALA A 68 31.72 19.40 -15.27
N GLN A 69 31.30 18.24 -14.80
CA GLN A 69 31.13 18.03 -13.37
C GLN A 69 32.35 17.28 -12.79
N THR A 70 33.46 17.99 -12.67
CA THR A 70 34.52 17.55 -11.75
C THR A 70 33.92 17.42 -10.37
N PRO A 71 34.08 16.25 -9.69
CA PRO A 71 33.53 16.03 -8.35
C PRO A 71 33.98 17.16 -7.40
N GLN A 72 33.03 17.92 -6.89
CA GLN A 72 33.34 18.93 -5.88
C GLN A 72 33.28 18.29 -4.49
N GLY A 73 34.42 18.15 -3.84
CA GLY A 73 34.54 17.61 -2.49
C GLY A 73 34.39 16.09 -2.44
N LEU A 74 33.62 15.59 -1.50
CA LEU A 74 33.40 14.14 -1.27
C LEU A 74 32.24 13.57 -2.10
N TYR A 75 31.52 14.40 -2.86
CA TYR A 75 30.42 13.96 -3.70
C TYR A 75 30.93 13.17 -4.92
N ARG A 76 30.32 12.04 -5.17
CA ARG A 76 30.52 11.23 -6.37
C ARG A 76 29.15 10.77 -6.89
N SER A 77 28.82 11.12 -8.13
CA SER A 77 27.55 10.73 -8.77
C SER A 77 27.35 9.20 -8.82
N SER A 78 28.43 8.43 -8.83
CA SER A 78 28.37 6.97 -8.78
C SER A 78 27.84 6.40 -7.46
N PHE A 79 27.66 7.23 -6.43
CA PHE A 79 27.07 6.85 -5.14
C PHE A 79 25.58 7.25 -5.03
N GLU A 80 25.03 7.93 -6.04
CA GLU A 80 23.61 8.25 -6.08
C GLU A 80 22.79 7.03 -6.53
N HIS A 81 22.25 6.30 -5.55
CA HIS A 81 21.31 5.21 -5.75
C HIS A 81 20.18 5.39 -4.75
N ASP A 82 18.94 5.63 -5.23
CA ASP A 82 17.88 6.02 -4.30
C ASP A 82 16.52 5.37 -4.51
N ASN A 83 16.23 4.67 -5.54
CA ASN A 83 14.91 4.09 -5.78
C ASN A 83 15.01 2.88 -6.71
N CYS A 84 14.00 1.98 -6.62
CA CYS A 84 13.87 0.89 -7.58
C CYS A 84 13.69 1.40 -9.01
N GLY A 85 14.28 0.71 -9.98
CA GLY A 85 14.03 0.89 -11.39
C GLY A 85 12.95 -0.07 -11.88
N ILE A 86 11.91 0.44 -12.55
CA ILE A 86 10.88 -0.39 -13.16
C ILE A 86 10.71 -0.07 -14.63
N GLY A 87 10.28 -1.07 -15.40
CA GLY A 87 9.95 -0.89 -16.79
C GLY A 87 9.05 -1.96 -17.36
N ALA A 88 8.40 -1.61 -18.46
CA ALA A 88 7.58 -2.52 -19.26
C ALA A 88 7.81 -2.26 -20.75
N VAL A 89 7.80 -3.32 -21.53
CA VAL A 89 7.70 -3.31 -23.00
C VAL A 89 6.50 -4.18 -23.36
N VAL A 90 5.57 -3.62 -24.14
CA VAL A 90 4.34 -4.30 -24.51
C VAL A 90 4.06 -4.05 -25.98
N ASN A 91 3.81 -5.09 -26.74
CA ASN A 91 3.19 -4.96 -28.07
C ASN A 91 1.67 -4.94 -27.91
N ILE A 92 1.04 -3.81 -28.21
CA ILE A 92 -0.40 -3.57 -28.00
C ILE A 92 -1.26 -4.58 -28.76
N LYS A 93 -0.81 -5.06 -29.93
CA LYS A 93 -1.50 -6.04 -30.76
C LYS A 93 -1.23 -7.49 -30.36
N GLY A 94 -0.51 -7.72 -29.26
CA GLY A 94 -0.18 -9.05 -28.78
C GLY A 94 0.83 -9.83 -29.64
N VAL A 95 1.54 -9.17 -30.55
CA VAL A 95 2.55 -9.81 -31.39
C VAL A 95 3.77 -10.13 -30.55
N LYS A 96 4.07 -11.41 -30.41
CA LYS A 96 5.24 -11.90 -29.68
C LYS A 96 6.53 -11.73 -30.46
N SER A 97 7.57 -11.26 -29.79
CA SER A 97 8.91 -11.13 -30.37
C SER A 97 10.01 -11.28 -29.33
N HIS A 98 11.20 -11.70 -29.75
CA HIS A 98 12.40 -11.67 -28.90
C HIS A 98 12.86 -10.22 -28.62
N GLU A 99 12.55 -9.29 -29.51
CA GLU A 99 12.90 -7.88 -29.34
C GLU A 99 12.22 -7.27 -28.09
N THR A 100 10.99 -7.68 -27.77
CA THR A 100 10.31 -7.31 -26.52
C THR A 100 11.14 -7.72 -25.29
N VAL A 101 11.66 -8.95 -25.27
CA VAL A 101 12.52 -9.45 -24.19
C VAL A 101 13.82 -8.66 -24.08
N LYS A 102 14.48 -8.47 -25.22
CA LYS A 102 15.75 -7.75 -25.34
C LYS A 102 15.65 -6.29 -24.90
N ASN A 103 14.58 -5.60 -25.31
CA ASN A 103 14.32 -4.21 -24.94
C ASN A 103 14.01 -4.08 -23.44
N ALA A 104 13.23 -5.00 -22.85
CA ALA A 104 12.95 -4.99 -21.43
C ALA A 104 14.23 -5.20 -20.59
N LEU A 105 15.09 -6.14 -20.98
CA LEU A 105 16.40 -6.34 -20.36
C LEU A 105 17.28 -5.09 -20.50
N LYS A 106 17.22 -4.42 -21.65
CA LYS A 106 17.96 -3.17 -21.88
C LYS A 106 17.47 -2.03 -21.00
N ILE A 107 16.16 -1.93 -20.74
CA ILE A 107 15.60 -0.94 -19.81
C ILE A 107 16.24 -1.09 -18.43
N VAL A 108 16.27 -2.31 -17.89
CA VAL A 108 16.81 -2.53 -16.53
C VAL A 108 18.32 -2.30 -16.48
N GLU A 109 19.06 -2.62 -17.54
CA GLU A 109 20.48 -2.31 -17.66
C GLU A 109 20.74 -0.80 -17.64
N ASN A 110 19.94 -0.02 -18.35
CA ASN A 110 20.04 1.44 -18.42
C ASN A 110 19.59 2.14 -17.13
N LEU A 111 18.91 1.42 -16.22
CA LEU A 111 18.50 1.87 -14.89
C LEU A 111 19.50 1.46 -13.77
N GLU A 112 20.76 1.18 -14.08
CA GLU A 112 21.78 0.76 -13.11
C GLU A 112 21.91 1.72 -11.92
N HIS A 113 21.79 3.02 -12.16
CA HIS A 113 21.85 4.05 -11.12
C HIS A 113 20.69 3.98 -10.10
N ARG A 114 19.64 3.20 -10.40
CA ARG A 114 18.50 2.91 -9.50
C ARG A 114 18.60 1.57 -8.78
N ALA A 115 19.60 0.75 -9.09
CA ALA A 115 19.75 -0.57 -8.51
C ALA A 115 20.63 -0.52 -7.26
N GLY A 116 20.25 -1.26 -6.21
CA GLY A 116 21.08 -1.48 -5.05
C GLY A 116 22.20 -2.46 -5.34
N LYS A 117 23.37 -2.21 -4.76
CA LYS A 117 24.52 -3.13 -4.80
C LYS A 117 25.21 -3.17 -3.45
N ASP A 118 25.79 -4.31 -3.14
CA ASP A 118 26.52 -4.52 -1.90
C ASP A 118 27.82 -3.71 -1.86
N ALA A 119 28.48 -3.69 -0.69
CA ALA A 119 29.71 -2.96 -0.47
C ALA A 119 30.87 -3.42 -1.39
N GLU A 120 30.85 -4.67 -1.87
CA GLU A 120 31.83 -5.20 -2.81
C GLU A 120 31.53 -4.84 -4.27
N GLY A 121 30.31 -4.32 -4.55
CA GLY A 121 29.85 -3.98 -5.88
C GLY A 121 29.62 -5.19 -6.81
N LYS A 122 29.49 -6.39 -6.25
CA LYS A 122 29.40 -7.67 -6.99
C LYS A 122 28.07 -8.37 -6.86
N THR A 123 27.31 -8.07 -5.80
CA THR A 123 25.97 -8.63 -5.53
C THR A 123 24.96 -7.51 -5.55
N GLY A 124 23.86 -7.68 -6.29
CA GLY A 124 22.76 -6.74 -6.32
C GLY A 124 21.65 -7.08 -5.34
N ASP A 125 20.77 -6.12 -5.07
CA ASP A 125 19.61 -6.31 -4.20
C ASP A 125 18.50 -7.17 -4.84
N GLY A 126 18.57 -7.35 -6.15
CA GLY A 126 17.66 -8.19 -6.92
C GLY A 126 17.23 -7.57 -8.24
N VAL A 127 17.24 -8.38 -9.28
CA VAL A 127 16.75 -8.03 -10.61
C VAL A 127 15.93 -9.17 -11.18
N GLY A 128 14.94 -8.88 -12.00
CA GLY A 128 14.17 -9.90 -12.69
C GLY A 128 13.28 -9.38 -13.78
N ILE A 129 12.69 -10.33 -14.49
CA ILE A 129 11.79 -10.13 -15.63
C ILE A 129 10.61 -11.10 -15.54
N LEU A 130 9.39 -10.59 -15.78
CA LEU A 130 8.17 -11.36 -15.97
C LEU A 130 7.82 -11.33 -17.46
N LEU A 131 7.58 -12.50 -18.03
CA LEU A 131 7.33 -12.72 -19.46
C LEU A 131 6.13 -13.61 -19.68
N GLN A 132 5.57 -13.60 -20.88
CA GLN A 132 4.70 -14.69 -21.31
C GLN A 132 5.53 -15.98 -21.52
N ILE A 133 4.88 -17.13 -21.31
CA ILE A 133 5.47 -18.42 -21.66
C ILE A 133 5.61 -18.51 -23.18
N SER A 134 6.85 -18.62 -23.66
CA SER A 134 7.16 -18.79 -25.09
C SER A 134 6.93 -20.24 -25.52
N HIS A 135 5.81 -20.50 -26.20
CA HIS A 135 5.49 -21.85 -26.68
C HIS A 135 6.55 -22.39 -27.66
N LYS A 136 7.05 -21.53 -28.55
CA LYS A 136 8.10 -21.86 -29.51
C LYS A 136 9.38 -22.35 -28.79
N PHE A 137 9.83 -21.61 -27.79
CA PHE A 137 11.02 -21.97 -27.02
C PHE A 137 10.82 -23.28 -26.23
N PHE A 138 9.75 -23.36 -25.43
CA PHE A 138 9.53 -24.50 -24.54
C PHE A 138 9.19 -25.80 -25.29
N SER A 139 8.50 -25.72 -26.44
CA SER A 139 8.28 -26.91 -27.31
C SER A 139 9.59 -27.53 -27.77
N ARG A 140 10.54 -26.71 -28.20
CA ARG A 140 11.88 -27.15 -28.58
C ARG A 140 12.63 -27.75 -27.39
N VAL A 141 12.65 -27.08 -26.28
CA VAL A 141 13.36 -27.50 -25.08
C VAL A 141 12.81 -28.81 -24.52
N CYS A 142 11.48 -28.96 -24.41
CA CYS A 142 10.86 -30.18 -23.89
C CYS A 142 11.09 -31.35 -24.80
N SER A 143 11.08 -31.15 -26.15
CA SER A 143 11.42 -32.20 -27.10
C SER A 143 12.84 -32.76 -26.92
N THR A 144 13.81 -31.88 -26.58
CA THR A 144 15.18 -32.34 -26.27
C THR A 144 15.28 -33.10 -24.94
N LEU A 145 14.35 -32.88 -24.01
CA LEU A 145 14.27 -33.59 -22.73
C LEU A 145 13.47 -34.92 -22.84
N GLY A 146 12.94 -35.23 -24.00
CA GLY A 146 12.24 -36.51 -24.25
C GLY A 146 10.78 -36.53 -23.89
N PHE A 147 10.15 -35.39 -23.64
CA PHE A 147 8.70 -35.25 -23.45
C PHE A 147 8.12 -34.12 -24.30
N SER A 148 6.85 -34.23 -24.65
CA SER A 148 6.13 -33.20 -25.41
C SER A 148 5.15 -32.45 -24.52
N ILE A 149 5.04 -31.16 -24.78
CA ILE A 149 3.98 -30.31 -24.24
C ILE A 149 2.90 -30.16 -25.32
N GLY A 150 1.65 -30.02 -24.93
CA GLY A 150 0.54 -29.78 -25.86
C GLY A 150 0.69 -28.48 -26.66
N GLY A 151 -0.40 -27.97 -27.20
CA GLY A 151 -0.43 -26.67 -27.85
C GLY A 151 -0.25 -25.53 -26.84
N GLU A 152 -0.17 -24.31 -27.35
CA GLU A 152 -0.07 -23.12 -26.48
C GLU A 152 -1.21 -23.08 -25.44
N ARG A 153 -0.85 -22.87 -24.18
CA ARG A 153 -1.76 -22.88 -23.00
C ARG A 153 -2.41 -24.22 -22.68
N ASP A 154 -1.91 -25.32 -23.26
CA ASP A 154 -2.30 -26.67 -22.88
C ASP A 154 -1.42 -27.28 -21.79
N TYR A 155 -0.52 -26.47 -21.26
CA TYR A 155 0.38 -26.82 -20.17
C TYR A 155 0.67 -25.60 -19.28
N GLY A 156 1.04 -25.89 -18.04
CA GLY A 156 1.57 -24.90 -17.09
C GLY A 156 3.05 -25.11 -16.85
N ILE A 157 3.77 -24.04 -16.57
CA ILE A 157 5.18 -24.06 -16.18
C ILE A 157 5.35 -23.46 -14.80
N GLY A 158 6.00 -24.22 -13.91
CA GLY A 158 6.45 -23.75 -12.61
C GLY A 158 7.93 -23.40 -12.63
N MET A 159 8.31 -22.26 -12.07
CA MET A 159 9.71 -21.89 -11.75
C MET A 159 9.92 -22.04 -10.25
N PHE A 160 10.92 -22.82 -9.85
CA PHE A 160 11.19 -23.20 -8.47
C PHE A 160 12.59 -22.81 -8.03
N PHE A 161 12.70 -22.35 -6.80
CA PHE A 161 13.93 -22.20 -6.03
C PHE A 161 14.00 -23.31 -4.99
N PHE A 162 14.71 -24.37 -5.28
CA PHE A 162 14.93 -25.51 -4.38
C PHE A 162 16.18 -25.33 -3.51
N PRO A 163 16.27 -26.01 -2.37
CA PRO A 163 17.52 -26.09 -1.60
C PRO A 163 18.62 -26.76 -2.40
N GLN A 164 19.88 -26.41 -2.10
CA GLN A 164 21.06 -27.05 -2.70
C GLN A 164 21.23 -28.48 -2.24
N ASP A 165 20.74 -28.82 -1.05
CA ASP A 165 20.75 -30.19 -0.54
C ASP A 165 19.91 -31.10 -1.45
N GLU A 166 20.59 -32.12 -2.01
CA GLU A 166 20.01 -33.03 -3.01
C GLU A 166 18.85 -33.85 -2.42
N LEU A 167 19.00 -34.33 -1.17
CA LEU A 167 17.96 -35.14 -0.52
C LEU A 167 16.69 -34.32 -0.30
N LYS A 168 16.83 -33.14 0.28
CA LYS A 168 15.71 -32.22 0.50
C LYS A 168 15.04 -31.82 -0.84
N ARG A 169 15.86 -31.52 -1.86
CA ARG A 169 15.38 -31.19 -3.20
C ARG A 169 14.56 -32.34 -3.82
N ASN A 170 15.08 -33.55 -3.77
CA ASN A 170 14.38 -34.72 -4.33
C ASN A 170 13.10 -35.05 -3.56
N GLN A 171 13.11 -34.86 -2.23
CA GLN A 171 11.90 -34.99 -1.41
C GLN A 171 10.84 -33.94 -1.81
N ALA A 172 11.22 -32.67 -1.92
CA ALA A 172 10.30 -31.58 -2.32
C ALA A 172 9.74 -31.82 -3.74
N LYS A 173 10.58 -32.26 -4.71
CA LYS A 173 10.13 -32.65 -6.06
C LYS A 173 9.07 -33.74 -5.99
N LYS A 174 9.30 -34.79 -5.20
CA LYS A 174 8.34 -35.89 -5.06
C LYS A 174 7.03 -35.47 -4.41
N ILE A 175 7.10 -34.60 -3.39
CA ILE A 175 5.90 -34.01 -2.78
C ILE A 175 5.08 -33.26 -3.83
N PHE A 176 5.75 -32.42 -4.65
CA PHE A 176 5.08 -31.67 -5.71
C PHE A 176 4.41 -32.59 -6.75
N GLU A 177 5.11 -33.61 -7.24
CA GLU A 177 4.56 -34.59 -8.20
C GLU A 177 3.29 -35.26 -7.64
N VAL A 178 3.34 -35.72 -6.39
CA VAL A 178 2.19 -36.37 -5.72
C VAL A 178 1.02 -35.40 -5.55
N ILE A 179 1.27 -34.11 -5.28
CA ILE A 179 0.23 -33.09 -5.18
C ILE A 179 -0.43 -32.89 -6.55
N VAL A 180 0.37 -32.75 -7.63
CA VAL A 180 -0.14 -32.59 -8.98
C VAL A 180 -1.07 -33.74 -9.36
N GLU A 181 -0.66 -35.00 -9.09
CA GLU A 181 -1.47 -36.19 -9.34
C GLU A 181 -2.76 -36.20 -8.48
N LYS A 182 -2.66 -35.91 -7.19
CA LYS A 182 -3.82 -35.85 -6.28
C LYS A 182 -4.84 -34.80 -6.68
N GLU A 183 -4.40 -33.68 -7.19
CA GLU A 183 -5.26 -32.62 -7.71
C GLU A 183 -5.79 -32.93 -9.12
N GLY A 184 -5.48 -34.12 -9.67
CA GLY A 184 -6.03 -34.63 -10.90
C GLY A 184 -5.42 -34.06 -12.17
N LEU A 185 -4.18 -33.58 -12.10
CA LEU A 185 -3.39 -33.11 -13.23
C LEU A 185 -2.28 -34.12 -13.57
N ASN A 186 -1.71 -34.00 -14.76
CA ASN A 186 -0.62 -34.84 -15.22
C ASN A 186 0.71 -34.09 -15.16
N PHE A 187 1.66 -34.64 -14.41
CA PHE A 187 3.02 -34.09 -14.33
C PHE A 187 3.84 -34.63 -15.54
N LEU A 188 4.41 -33.74 -16.36
CA LEU A 188 5.16 -34.09 -17.55
C LEU A 188 6.66 -34.29 -17.29
N GLY A 189 7.28 -33.46 -16.49
CA GLY A 189 8.71 -33.55 -16.19
C GLY A 189 9.32 -32.34 -15.52
N TRP A 190 10.56 -32.52 -15.08
CA TRP A 190 11.42 -31.49 -14.55
C TRP A 190 12.48 -31.05 -15.57
N ARG A 191 12.84 -29.78 -15.54
CA ARG A 191 13.98 -29.20 -16.25
C ARG A 191 14.86 -28.43 -15.27
N GLU A 192 16.13 -28.72 -15.25
CA GLU A 192 17.10 -27.83 -14.64
C GLU A 192 17.35 -26.64 -15.57
N VAL A 193 17.26 -25.42 -15.04
CA VAL A 193 17.42 -24.21 -15.85
C VAL A 193 18.91 -23.99 -16.12
N PRO A 194 19.35 -23.85 -17.38
CA PRO A 194 20.73 -23.52 -17.70
C PRO A 194 21.12 -22.14 -17.16
N ILE A 195 22.13 -22.07 -16.31
CA ILE A 195 22.55 -20.86 -15.59
C ILE A 195 24.06 -20.73 -15.55
N HIS A 196 24.58 -19.51 -15.34
CA HIS A 196 25.98 -19.14 -15.23
C HIS A 196 26.32 -18.57 -13.85
N PRO A 197 26.51 -19.41 -12.82
CA PRO A 197 26.81 -18.96 -11.45
C PRO A 197 28.14 -18.20 -11.29
N GLU A 198 29.08 -18.42 -12.20
CA GLU A 198 30.44 -17.84 -12.19
C GLU A 198 30.44 -16.32 -12.31
N ILE A 199 29.36 -15.72 -12.81
CA ILE A 199 29.25 -14.25 -12.95
C ILE A 199 28.79 -13.55 -11.66
N LEU A 200 28.36 -14.32 -10.67
CA LEU A 200 27.75 -13.80 -9.45
C LEU A 200 28.79 -13.40 -8.39
N GLY A 201 28.42 -12.45 -7.54
CA GLY A 201 29.14 -12.16 -6.31
C GLY A 201 28.99 -13.26 -5.26
N LYS A 202 29.97 -13.37 -4.37
CA LYS A 202 30.02 -14.45 -3.36
C LYS A 202 28.75 -14.55 -2.51
N LYS A 203 28.18 -13.41 -2.07
CA LYS A 203 26.96 -13.40 -1.25
C LYS A 203 25.76 -14.00 -1.98
N ALA A 204 25.63 -13.73 -3.29
CA ALA A 204 24.57 -14.30 -4.10
C ALA A 204 24.75 -15.80 -4.30
N VAL A 205 25.99 -16.28 -4.51
CA VAL A 205 26.33 -17.70 -4.65
C VAL A 205 26.11 -18.45 -3.34
N ASP A 206 26.53 -17.90 -2.20
CA ASP A 206 26.42 -18.55 -0.88
C ASP A 206 24.95 -18.88 -0.49
N CYS A 207 23.97 -18.16 -1.02
CA CYS A 207 22.53 -18.38 -0.79
C CYS A 207 21.75 -18.73 -2.08
N MET A 208 22.45 -19.10 -3.16
CA MET A 208 21.82 -19.43 -4.44
C MET A 208 20.98 -20.71 -4.33
N PRO A 209 19.71 -20.69 -4.77
CA PRO A 209 18.92 -21.91 -4.84
C PRO A 209 19.29 -22.76 -6.06
N CYS A 210 18.92 -24.03 -6.04
CA CYS A 210 18.86 -24.83 -7.25
C CYS A 210 17.60 -24.44 -8.05
N ILE A 211 17.75 -24.00 -9.29
CA ILE A 211 16.67 -23.40 -10.12
C ILE A 211 16.15 -24.47 -11.09
N MET A 212 14.89 -24.83 -10.95
CA MET A 212 14.24 -25.84 -11.79
C MET A 212 12.88 -25.39 -12.30
N GLN A 213 12.47 -25.98 -13.42
CA GLN A 213 11.15 -25.82 -14.02
C GLN A 213 10.38 -27.14 -13.97
N ALA A 214 9.09 -27.05 -13.60
CA ALA A 214 8.12 -28.14 -13.68
C ALA A 214 7.14 -27.92 -14.84
N PHE A 215 6.77 -28.98 -15.51
CA PHE A 215 5.80 -28.96 -16.60
C PHE A 215 4.58 -29.81 -16.24
N ILE A 216 3.39 -29.23 -16.37
CA ILE A 216 2.12 -29.84 -15.99
C ILE A 216 1.17 -29.74 -17.17
N GLU A 217 0.58 -30.88 -17.59
CA GLU A 217 -0.39 -30.91 -18.67
C GLU A 217 -1.77 -30.45 -18.19
N ARG A 218 -2.45 -29.67 -19.03
CA ARG A 218 -3.85 -29.28 -18.81
C ARG A 218 -4.79 -30.43 -19.09
N PRO A 219 -5.64 -30.86 -18.17
CA PRO A 219 -6.68 -31.85 -18.45
C PRO A 219 -7.67 -31.33 -19.49
N ARG A 220 -8.07 -32.17 -20.44
CA ARG A 220 -9.01 -31.76 -21.51
C ARG A 220 -10.34 -31.19 -21.04
N LYS A 221 -10.79 -31.60 -19.84
CA LYS A 221 -12.03 -31.12 -19.19
C LYS A 221 -11.90 -29.74 -18.54
N VAL A 222 -10.69 -29.23 -18.39
CA VAL A 222 -10.42 -27.92 -17.83
C VAL A 222 -10.19 -26.91 -18.96
N GLU A 223 -10.88 -25.79 -18.95
CA GLU A 223 -10.71 -24.74 -19.97
C GLU A 223 -9.32 -24.08 -19.88
N LYS A 224 -8.84 -23.56 -21.04
CA LYS A 224 -7.59 -22.78 -21.11
C LYS A 224 -7.71 -21.46 -20.38
N GLY A 225 -6.57 -20.90 -19.96
CA GLY A 225 -6.51 -19.61 -19.30
C GLY A 225 -6.81 -19.69 -17.81
N LEU A 226 -7.60 -18.76 -17.27
CA LEU A 226 -7.83 -18.61 -15.83
C LEU A 226 -8.36 -19.88 -15.13
N PRO A 227 -9.27 -20.70 -15.70
CA PRO A 227 -9.71 -21.94 -15.07
C PRO A 227 -8.55 -22.94 -14.85
N PHE A 228 -7.61 -23.02 -15.78
CA PHE A 228 -6.44 -23.86 -15.61
C PHE A 228 -5.43 -23.25 -14.64
N ASP A 229 -5.18 -21.95 -14.71
CA ASP A 229 -4.31 -21.25 -13.75
C ASP A 229 -4.83 -21.38 -12.32
N ARG A 230 -6.15 -21.40 -12.11
CA ARG A 230 -6.77 -21.66 -10.80
C ARG A 230 -6.40 -23.05 -10.25
N ARG A 231 -6.38 -24.09 -11.10
CA ARG A 231 -5.91 -25.43 -10.69
C ARG A 231 -4.42 -25.41 -10.31
N LEU A 232 -3.60 -24.71 -11.10
CA LEU A 232 -2.17 -24.54 -10.80
C LEU A 232 -1.95 -23.76 -9.51
N TYR A 233 -2.79 -22.75 -9.25
CA TYR A 233 -2.77 -21.98 -7.99
C TYR A 233 -3.04 -22.86 -6.77
N VAL A 234 -4.07 -23.71 -6.82
CA VAL A 234 -4.39 -24.66 -5.74
C VAL A 234 -3.19 -25.58 -5.47
N ILE A 235 -2.62 -26.19 -6.53
CA ILE A 235 -1.43 -27.04 -6.40
C ILE A 235 -0.28 -26.31 -5.74
N ARG A 236 0.01 -25.09 -6.16
CA ARG A 236 1.09 -24.28 -5.57
C ARG A 236 0.84 -24.01 -4.08
N ARG A 237 -0.39 -23.61 -3.71
CA ARG A 237 -0.70 -23.31 -2.31
C ARG A 237 -0.61 -24.54 -1.42
N VAL A 238 -1.11 -25.68 -1.87
CA VAL A 238 -0.96 -26.96 -1.15
C VAL A 238 0.51 -27.36 -1.02
N PHE A 239 1.31 -27.16 -2.07
CA PHE A 239 2.74 -27.45 -2.03
C PHE A 239 3.49 -26.53 -1.08
N GLU A 240 3.25 -25.22 -1.11
CA GLU A 240 3.89 -24.23 -0.22
C GLU A 240 3.58 -24.49 1.27
N GLN A 241 2.42 -25.10 1.58
CA GLN A 241 2.08 -25.55 2.93
C GLN A 241 2.75 -26.88 3.33
N SER A 242 3.26 -27.62 2.34
CA SER A 242 3.86 -28.95 2.54
C SER A 242 5.38 -28.95 2.49
N SER A 243 6.02 -27.82 2.12
CA SER A 243 7.47 -27.73 1.91
C SER A 243 8.00 -26.35 2.30
N ASP A 244 8.66 -26.26 3.45
CA ASP A 244 9.17 -25.00 4.00
C ASP A 244 10.45 -24.50 3.30
N ASP A 245 11.27 -25.40 2.74
CA ASP A 245 12.59 -25.08 2.18
C ASP A 245 12.55 -24.72 0.68
N THR A 246 11.36 -24.69 0.06
CA THR A 246 11.20 -24.43 -1.38
C THR A 246 10.35 -23.19 -1.64
N TYR A 247 10.80 -22.33 -2.55
CA TYR A 247 10.03 -21.16 -2.98
C TYR A 247 9.56 -21.34 -4.42
N VAL A 248 8.24 -21.21 -4.66
CA VAL A 248 7.67 -21.23 -6.00
C VAL A 248 7.63 -19.81 -6.55
N VAL A 249 8.54 -19.53 -7.48
CA VAL A 249 8.70 -18.19 -8.09
C VAL A 249 7.45 -17.82 -8.90
N SER A 250 7.01 -18.73 -9.77
CA SER A 250 5.78 -18.64 -10.56
C SER A 250 5.27 -20.04 -10.89
N LEU A 251 3.96 -20.19 -11.08
CA LEU A 251 3.32 -21.40 -11.64
C LEU A 251 2.06 -20.97 -12.39
N SER A 252 2.11 -20.95 -13.71
CA SER A 252 1.05 -20.42 -14.56
C SER A 252 1.06 -21.10 -15.93
N SER A 253 -0.05 -21.00 -16.66
CA SER A 253 -0.15 -21.38 -18.08
C SER A 253 0.14 -20.19 -19.03
N ARG A 254 0.31 -18.98 -18.50
CA ARG A 254 0.41 -17.74 -19.28
C ARG A 254 1.74 -17.01 -19.08
N THR A 255 2.24 -16.94 -17.85
CA THR A 255 3.40 -16.13 -17.47
C THR A 255 4.46 -16.93 -16.74
N ILE A 256 5.71 -16.45 -16.81
CA ILE A 256 6.84 -17.01 -16.09
C ILE A 256 7.76 -15.89 -15.60
N VAL A 257 8.40 -16.10 -14.45
CA VAL A 257 9.29 -15.11 -13.83
C VAL A 257 10.71 -15.65 -13.74
N TYR A 258 11.67 -14.88 -14.24
CA TYR A 258 13.12 -15.08 -14.05
C TYR A 258 13.63 -13.98 -13.14
N LYS A 259 14.25 -14.33 -12.00
CA LYS A 259 14.74 -13.35 -11.03
C LYS A 259 15.85 -13.91 -10.15
N GLY A 260 16.57 -13.02 -9.48
CA GLY A 260 17.59 -13.41 -8.50
C GLY A 260 18.33 -12.23 -7.90
N MET A 261 19.33 -12.50 -7.06
CA MET A 261 20.20 -11.49 -6.45
C MET A 261 21.28 -11.03 -7.43
N PHE A 262 20.86 -10.33 -8.47
CA PHE A 262 21.72 -9.89 -9.57
C PHE A 262 22.03 -8.39 -9.50
N LEU A 263 23.20 -8.01 -10.05
CA LEU A 263 23.39 -6.70 -10.65
C LEU A 263 22.59 -6.64 -11.97
N VAL A 264 22.21 -5.45 -12.41
CA VAL A 264 21.31 -5.28 -13.56
C VAL A 264 21.79 -5.96 -14.85
N GLY A 265 23.10 -5.92 -15.14
CA GLY A 265 23.67 -6.58 -16.32
C GLY A 265 23.82 -8.11 -16.18
N GLN A 266 23.67 -8.68 -14.97
CA GLN A 266 23.85 -10.12 -14.76
C GLN A 266 22.62 -10.93 -15.16
N LEU A 267 21.39 -10.38 -15.08
CA LEU A 267 20.15 -11.13 -15.36
C LEU A 267 20.17 -11.81 -16.72
N ARG A 268 20.52 -11.06 -17.77
CA ARG A 268 20.63 -11.58 -19.15
C ARG A 268 21.69 -12.68 -19.27
N LEU A 269 22.84 -12.48 -18.64
CA LEU A 269 24.00 -13.36 -18.75
C LEU A 269 23.85 -14.63 -17.90
N PHE A 270 23.04 -14.56 -16.84
CA PHE A 270 22.85 -15.67 -15.91
C PHE A 270 21.93 -16.76 -16.46
N PHE A 271 20.85 -16.39 -17.19
CA PHE A 271 19.89 -17.32 -17.75
C PHE A 271 20.09 -17.45 -19.27
N ASP A 272 20.49 -18.64 -19.74
CA ASP A 272 20.60 -18.92 -21.19
C ASP A 272 19.27 -18.76 -21.92
N ASP A 273 18.16 -19.08 -21.25
CA ASP A 273 16.80 -18.95 -21.77
C ASP A 273 16.52 -17.55 -22.29
N LEU A 274 16.99 -16.49 -21.62
CA LEU A 274 16.76 -15.10 -21.97
C LEU A 274 17.59 -14.61 -23.15
N GLN A 275 18.60 -15.37 -23.56
CA GLN A 275 19.46 -15.10 -24.72
C GLN A 275 18.96 -15.79 -25.99
N SER A 276 18.05 -16.75 -25.85
CA SER A 276 17.55 -17.52 -27.01
C SER A 276 16.62 -16.70 -27.88
N GLU A 277 16.91 -16.57 -29.17
CA GLU A 277 16.08 -15.88 -30.15
C GLU A 277 14.67 -16.54 -30.30
N ASP A 278 14.53 -17.79 -29.93
CA ASP A 278 13.23 -18.48 -29.90
C ASP A 278 12.36 -18.09 -28.74
N TYR A 279 12.95 -17.41 -27.72
CA TYR A 279 12.16 -16.91 -26.60
C TYR A 279 11.48 -15.60 -26.97
N GLU A 280 10.18 -15.67 -27.26
CA GLU A 280 9.36 -14.55 -27.71
C GLU A 280 8.24 -14.25 -26.71
N SER A 281 7.92 -12.96 -26.53
CA SER A 281 6.85 -12.46 -25.67
C SER A 281 6.24 -11.18 -26.24
N ALA A 282 4.97 -10.93 -26.00
CA ALA A 282 4.32 -9.67 -26.34
C ALA A 282 4.37 -8.67 -25.18
N VAL A 283 4.63 -9.14 -23.96
CA VAL A 283 4.78 -8.30 -22.75
C VAL A 283 5.98 -8.74 -21.93
N ALA A 284 6.70 -7.76 -21.42
CA ALA A 284 7.80 -7.96 -20.49
C ALA A 284 7.77 -6.89 -19.41
N LEU A 285 7.70 -7.28 -18.14
CA LEU A 285 7.84 -6.38 -16.99
C LEU A 285 9.19 -6.62 -16.33
N VAL A 286 9.93 -5.57 -16.04
CA VAL A 286 11.28 -5.64 -15.44
C VAL A 286 11.38 -4.79 -14.19
N HIS A 287 12.27 -5.21 -13.30
CA HIS A 287 12.53 -4.50 -12.05
C HIS A 287 13.99 -4.64 -11.64
N SER A 288 14.60 -3.53 -11.22
CA SER A 288 15.83 -3.50 -10.44
C SER A 288 15.56 -2.97 -9.04
N ARG A 289 15.89 -3.77 -8.03
CA ARG A 289 15.58 -3.47 -6.64
C ARG A 289 16.64 -2.58 -6.01
N PHE A 290 16.17 -1.60 -5.25
CA PHE A 290 16.93 -0.89 -4.24
C PHE A 290 16.29 -1.17 -2.87
N SER A 291 17.01 -1.90 -2.02
CA SER A 291 16.46 -2.38 -0.74
C SER A 291 16.79 -1.41 0.37
N THR A 292 15.78 -0.74 0.94
CA THR A 292 15.96 0.20 2.06
C THR A 292 15.62 -0.43 3.41
N ASN A 293 14.50 -1.15 3.50
CA ASN A 293 13.93 -1.61 4.77
C ASN A 293 13.96 -3.13 4.97
N THR A 294 14.27 -3.92 3.93
CA THR A 294 14.29 -5.38 4.00
C THR A 294 15.56 -5.94 3.40
N ALA A 295 16.18 -6.92 4.05
CA ALA A 295 17.39 -7.58 3.54
C ALA A 295 17.15 -8.21 2.16
N PRO A 296 18.09 -8.06 1.20
CA PRO A 296 18.02 -8.72 -0.09
C PRO A 296 17.99 -10.24 0.03
N SER A 297 17.22 -10.90 -0.85
CA SER A 297 17.25 -12.37 -1.00
C SER A 297 16.76 -12.75 -2.40
N TRP A 298 17.05 -13.99 -2.84
CA TRP A 298 16.56 -14.52 -4.10
C TRP A 298 15.05 -14.47 -4.23
N GLN A 299 14.32 -14.77 -3.16
CA GLN A 299 12.85 -14.78 -3.10
C GLN A 299 12.26 -13.37 -3.19
N ARG A 300 12.92 -12.38 -2.54
CA ARG A 300 12.45 -10.99 -2.46
C ARG A 300 12.79 -10.14 -3.69
N ALA A 301 13.58 -10.67 -4.63
CA ALA A 301 13.75 -10.03 -5.93
C ALA A 301 12.39 -9.96 -6.66
N HIS A 302 12.14 -8.83 -7.36
CA HIS A 302 11.00 -8.66 -8.24
C HIS A 302 11.34 -9.13 -9.68
N PRO A 303 10.34 -9.37 -10.53
CA PRO A 303 8.88 -9.35 -10.30
C PRO A 303 8.36 -10.43 -9.37
N TYR A 304 7.15 -10.22 -8.84
CA TYR A 304 6.32 -11.30 -8.31
C TYR A 304 5.47 -11.93 -9.43
N ARG A 305 4.36 -12.62 -9.11
CA ARG A 305 3.60 -13.41 -10.12
C ARG A 305 2.75 -12.55 -11.03
N PHE A 306 2.23 -11.44 -10.49
CA PHE A 306 1.39 -10.49 -11.20
C PHE A 306 2.01 -9.11 -11.27
N ILE A 307 2.81 -8.70 -10.28
CA ILE A 307 3.21 -7.30 -10.12
C ILE A 307 4.71 -7.05 -10.13
N VAL A 308 5.01 -5.83 -10.57
CA VAL A 308 6.25 -5.09 -10.31
C VAL A 308 5.88 -3.87 -9.49
N HIS A 309 6.54 -3.63 -8.37
CA HIS A 309 6.25 -2.53 -7.47
C HIS A 309 7.49 -1.70 -7.15
N ASN A 310 7.42 -0.41 -7.45
CA ASN A 310 8.38 0.60 -6.98
C ASN A 310 7.70 1.46 -5.93
N GLY A 311 7.98 1.21 -4.67
CA GLY A 311 7.39 1.93 -3.56
C GLY A 311 7.44 1.15 -2.26
N GLU A 312 6.60 1.55 -1.33
CA GLU A 312 6.37 0.92 -0.04
C GLU A 312 4.90 1.03 0.34
N ILE A 313 4.32 -0.05 0.83
CA ILE A 313 2.98 -0.05 1.40
C ILE A 313 3.13 0.19 2.90
N ASN A 314 2.93 1.45 3.32
CA ASN A 314 3.15 1.86 4.70
C ASN A 314 2.19 1.17 5.67
N THR A 315 0.98 0.83 5.21
CA THR A 315 -0.09 0.21 6.01
C THR A 315 -0.08 -1.31 5.98
N ILE A 316 0.98 -1.94 5.45
CA ILE A 316 1.07 -3.38 5.16
C ILE A 316 0.67 -4.28 6.34
N LYS A 317 1.02 -3.91 7.58
CA LYS A 317 0.69 -4.72 8.76
C LYS A 317 -0.81 -4.81 8.97
N GLY A 318 -1.52 -3.68 8.90
CA GLY A 318 -2.98 -3.63 9.02
C GLY A 318 -3.68 -4.35 7.87
N ASN A 319 -3.20 -4.14 6.63
CA ASN A 319 -3.76 -4.82 5.44
C ASN A 319 -3.62 -6.35 5.55
N ALA A 320 -2.45 -6.84 5.95
CA ALA A 320 -2.21 -8.28 6.13
C ALA A 320 -3.07 -8.88 7.24
N ASP A 321 -3.18 -8.19 8.38
CA ASP A 321 -4.00 -8.63 9.51
C ASP A 321 -5.50 -8.68 9.15
N LYS A 322 -6.01 -7.69 8.41
CA LYS A 322 -7.39 -7.67 7.91
C LYS A 322 -7.65 -8.75 6.86
N MET A 323 -6.74 -8.94 5.89
CA MET A 323 -6.88 -10.03 4.92
C MET A 323 -6.93 -11.40 5.60
N ARG A 324 -6.11 -11.61 6.62
CA ARG A 324 -6.16 -12.82 7.44
C ARG A 324 -7.46 -12.96 8.21
N ALA A 325 -8.00 -11.87 8.74
CA ALA A 325 -9.25 -11.89 9.47
C ALA A 325 -10.45 -12.23 8.58
N ARG A 326 -10.44 -11.78 7.30
CA ARG A 326 -11.50 -12.05 6.31
C ARG A 326 -11.55 -13.51 5.86
N GLU A 327 -10.52 -14.30 6.09
CA GLU A 327 -10.42 -15.69 5.57
C GLU A 327 -11.58 -16.59 6.00
N GLU A 328 -12.21 -16.35 7.16
CA GLU A 328 -13.34 -17.17 7.64
C GLU A 328 -14.70 -16.72 7.06
N THR A 329 -14.81 -15.47 6.63
CA THR A 329 -16.05 -14.90 6.08
C THR A 329 -16.08 -14.86 4.56
N MET A 330 -14.94 -15.18 3.91
CA MET A 330 -14.85 -15.21 2.45
C MET A 330 -15.45 -16.50 1.88
N GLU A 331 -16.31 -16.34 0.90
CA GLU A 331 -16.83 -17.40 0.05
C GLU A 331 -16.53 -17.10 -1.42
N SER A 332 -16.22 -18.12 -2.22
CA SER A 332 -15.94 -17.96 -3.64
C SER A 332 -16.60 -19.10 -4.41
N GLU A 333 -17.42 -18.76 -5.37
CA GLU A 333 -18.02 -19.69 -6.30
C GLU A 333 -16.94 -20.47 -7.10
N PHE A 334 -15.85 -19.79 -7.46
CA PHE A 334 -14.78 -20.36 -8.29
C PHE A 334 -13.81 -21.26 -7.54
N LEU A 335 -13.70 -21.13 -6.21
CA LEU A 335 -12.91 -21.98 -5.32
C LEU A 335 -13.78 -22.80 -4.39
N HIS A 336 -15.04 -23.05 -4.78
CA HIS A 336 -16.00 -23.77 -3.96
C HIS A 336 -15.45 -25.14 -3.50
N GLY A 337 -15.44 -25.38 -2.19
CA GLY A 337 -14.90 -26.59 -1.56
C GLY A 337 -13.37 -26.68 -1.52
N GLU A 338 -12.63 -25.80 -2.20
CA GLU A 338 -11.17 -25.79 -2.25
C GLU A 338 -10.54 -24.55 -1.57
N LEU A 339 -11.35 -23.59 -1.12
CA LEU A 339 -10.88 -22.35 -0.51
C LEU A 339 -9.91 -22.61 0.67
N HIS A 340 -10.24 -23.59 1.52
CA HIS A 340 -9.40 -23.99 2.64
C HIS A 340 -7.98 -24.49 2.25
N LYS A 341 -7.79 -24.98 1.01
CA LYS A 341 -6.49 -25.45 0.50
C LYS A 341 -5.54 -24.29 0.18
N VAL A 342 -6.09 -23.11 -0.11
CA VAL A 342 -5.31 -21.96 -0.55
C VAL A 342 -5.04 -20.94 0.58
N LEU A 343 -5.69 -21.09 1.72
CA LEU A 343 -5.46 -20.26 2.90
C LEU A 343 -4.21 -20.72 3.67
N PRO A 344 -3.48 -19.78 4.33
CA PRO A 344 -3.75 -18.33 4.38
C PRO A 344 -3.50 -17.66 3.03
N ALA A 345 -4.33 -16.66 2.68
CA ALA A 345 -4.21 -15.95 1.41
C ALA A 345 -2.85 -15.23 1.27
N ILE A 346 -2.33 -14.71 2.37
CA ILE A 346 -1.09 -13.92 2.44
C ILE A 346 0.02 -14.67 3.17
N ASN A 347 1.21 -14.65 2.59
CA ASN A 347 2.44 -15.05 3.29
C ASN A 347 3.01 -13.88 4.10
N ALA A 348 2.76 -13.86 5.40
CA ALA A 348 3.20 -12.80 6.32
C ALA A 348 4.73 -12.67 6.49
N SER A 349 5.53 -13.63 6.01
CA SER A 349 7.01 -13.54 6.00
C SER A 349 7.56 -12.87 4.74
N GLY A 350 6.69 -12.56 3.77
CA GLY A 350 7.02 -11.87 2.53
C GLY A 350 7.35 -10.39 2.75
N SER A 351 7.75 -9.71 1.65
CA SER A 351 7.78 -8.24 1.63
C SER A 351 6.36 -7.69 1.46
N ASP A 352 6.19 -6.37 1.66
CA ASP A 352 4.95 -5.65 1.38
C ASP A 352 4.41 -5.94 -0.03
N SER A 353 5.28 -5.85 -1.03
CA SER A 353 4.95 -6.15 -2.42
C SER A 353 4.56 -7.63 -2.64
N ALA A 354 5.20 -8.56 -1.93
CA ALA A 354 4.83 -9.98 -1.99
C ALA A 354 3.45 -10.24 -1.39
N MET A 355 3.12 -9.56 -0.28
CA MET A 355 1.82 -9.66 0.35
C MET A 355 0.70 -9.08 -0.53
N LEU A 356 0.96 -7.94 -1.21
CA LEU A 356 0.03 -7.38 -2.19
C LEU A 356 -0.16 -8.34 -3.38
N ASP A 357 0.93 -8.87 -3.94
CA ASP A 357 0.87 -9.87 -5.03
C ASP A 357 0.03 -11.09 -4.63
N ASN A 358 0.18 -11.58 -3.39
CA ASN A 358 -0.61 -12.69 -2.88
C ASN A 358 -2.11 -12.33 -2.76
N ALA A 359 -2.43 -11.12 -2.28
CA ALA A 359 -3.81 -10.67 -2.17
C ALA A 359 -4.47 -10.53 -3.55
N LEU A 360 -3.78 -9.91 -4.50
CA LEU A 360 -4.26 -9.76 -5.88
C LEU A 360 -4.44 -11.14 -6.56
N GLU A 361 -3.46 -12.03 -6.43
CA GLU A 361 -3.56 -13.39 -6.96
C GLU A 361 -4.76 -14.15 -6.37
N PHE A 362 -4.95 -14.06 -5.04
CA PHE A 362 -6.09 -14.69 -4.36
C PHE A 362 -7.42 -14.16 -4.88
N MET A 363 -7.59 -12.84 -4.99
CA MET A 363 -8.82 -12.22 -5.52
C MET A 363 -9.08 -12.64 -6.98
N VAL A 364 -8.03 -12.64 -7.82
CA VAL A 364 -8.15 -13.05 -9.23
C VAL A 364 -8.52 -14.54 -9.36
N MET A 365 -7.89 -15.41 -8.59
CA MET A 365 -8.21 -16.84 -8.59
C MET A 365 -9.59 -17.13 -8.01
N SER A 366 -10.10 -16.22 -7.18
CA SER A 366 -11.47 -16.27 -6.65
C SER A 366 -12.52 -15.67 -7.61
N GLY A 367 -12.12 -15.19 -8.80
CA GLY A 367 -13.04 -14.76 -9.86
C GLY A 367 -13.06 -13.25 -10.15
N MET A 368 -12.33 -12.44 -9.39
CA MET A 368 -12.25 -10.98 -9.62
C MET A 368 -11.35 -10.66 -10.82
N ASP A 369 -11.72 -9.67 -11.61
CA ASP A 369 -10.84 -9.12 -12.65
C ASP A 369 -9.59 -8.50 -12.05
N LEU A 370 -8.41 -8.73 -12.65
CA LEU A 370 -7.15 -8.17 -12.14
C LEU A 370 -7.15 -6.62 -12.08
N PRO A 371 -7.63 -5.88 -13.10
CA PRO A 371 -7.74 -4.42 -12.97
C PRO A 371 -8.66 -3.99 -11.82
N LEU A 372 -9.78 -4.67 -11.60
CA LEU A 372 -10.69 -4.40 -10.48
C LEU A 372 -9.99 -4.65 -9.14
N ALA A 373 -9.32 -5.79 -8.98
CA ALA A 373 -8.57 -6.11 -7.76
C ALA A 373 -7.53 -5.03 -7.43
N VAL A 374 -6.83 -4.51 -8.44
CA VAL A 374 -5.87 -3.41 -8.29
C VAL A 374 -6.59 -2.09 -7.92
N MET A 375 -7.70 -1.76 -8.59
CA MET A 375 -8.46 -0.52 -8.32
C MET A 375 -8.99 -0.44 -6.90
N ILE A 376 -9.50 -1.55 -6.35
CA ILE A 376 -10.04 -1.56 -4.97
C ILE A 376 -8.95 -1.63 -3.91
N SER A 377 -7.79 -2.24 -4.23
CA SER A 377 -6.64 -2.26 -3.33
C SER A 377 -5.93 -0.91 -3.26
N ILE A 378 -5.85 -0.19 -4.39
CA ILE A 378 -5.19 1.11 -4.53
C ILE A 378 -6.15 2.11 -5.17
N PRO A 379 -7.24 2.46 -4.46
CA PRO A 379 -8.26 3.34 -5.02
C PRO A 379 -7.73 4.77 -5.16
N GLU A 380 -8.19 5.47 -6.21
CA GLU A 380 -7.97 6.90 -6.31
C GLU A 380 -8.71 7.68 -5.22
N PRO A 381 -8.34 8.95 -4.94
CA PRO A 381 -9.07 9.80 -4.01
C PRO A 381 -10.45 10.12 -4.58
N TRP A 382 -11.49 9.51 -4.06
CA TRP A 382 -12.87 9.68 -4.57
C TRP A 382 -13.72 10.59 -3.71
N ALA A 383 -13.62 10.51 -2.37
CA ALA A 383 -14.53 11.18 -1.45
C ALA A 383 -14.58 12.71 -1.64
N ASN A 384 -13.40 13.34 -1.78
CA ASN A 384 -13.26 14.79 -1.94
C ASN A 384 -13.09 15.23 -3.41
N ASN A 385 -13.18 14.31 -4.37
CA ASN A 385 -13.03 14.60 -5.80
C ASN A 385 -14.32 15.17 -6.38
N ARG A 386 -14.32 16.47 -6.72
CA ARG A 386 -15.49 17.15 -7.27
C ARG A 386 -15.72 16.89 -8.77
N SER A 387 -14.72 16.41 -9.48
CA SER A 387 -14.82 16.11 -10.92
C SER A 387 -15.24 14.68 -11.22
N MET A 388 -15.23 13.79 -10.22
CA MET A 388 -15.65 12.40 -10.35
C MET A 388 -17.17 12.28 -10.43
N SER A 389 -17.68 11.42 -11.30
CA SER A 389 -19.10 11.11 -11.43
C SER A 389 -19.66 10.49 -10.14
N GLN A 390 -20.99 10.55 -9.95
CA GLN A 390 -21.60 9.95 -8.77
C GLN A 390 -21.49 8.42 -8.83
N SER A 391 -21.68 7.80 -10.00
CA SER A 391 -21.55 6.35 -10.19
C SER A 391 -20.15 5.82 -9.83
N GLU A 392 -19.08 6.55 -10.20
CA GLU A 392 -17.73 6.19 -9.79
C GLU A 392 -17.53 6.33 -8.28
N LYS A 393 -18.11 7.36 -7.65
CA LYS A 393 -18.05 7.52 -6.19
C LYS A 393 -18.77 6.39 -5.48
N ASP A 394 -19.93 6.00 -5.96
CA ASP A 394 -20.75 4.91 -5.40
C ASP A 394 -20.01 3.58 -5.53
N PHE A 395 -19.38 3.32 -6.67
CA PHE A 395 -18.50 2.18 -6.87
C PHE A 395 -17.36 2.11 -5.83
N TYR A 396 -16.59 3.19 -5.67
CA TYR A 396 -15.52 3.22 -4.68
C TYR A 396 -16.02 3.16 -3.25
N GLN A 397 -17.15 3.81 -2.95
CA GLN A 397 -17.77 3.78 -1.63
C GLN A 397 -18.24 2.37 -1.27
N TYR A 398 -18.86 1.66 -2.20
CA TYR A 398 -19.27 0.27 -2.02
C TYR A 398 -18.08 -0.62 -1.62
N TYR A 399 -17.02 -0.61 -2.41
CA TYR A 399 -15.83 -1.43 -2.08
C TYR A 399 -15.10 -0.97 -0.82
N SER A 400 -15.14 0.32 -0.48
CA SER A 400 -14.53 0.83 0.75
C SER A 400 -15.22 0.35 2.03
N THR A 401 -16.44 -0.19 1.95
CA THR A 401 -17.11 -0.83 3.10
C THR A 401 -16.51 -2.19 3.46
N MET A 402 -15.81 -2.84 2.52
CA MET A 402 -15.25 -4.19 2.65
C MET A 402 -13.72 -4.24 2.58
N MET A 403 -13.09 -3.24 1.95
CA MET A 403 -11.65 -3.23 1.70
C MET A 403 -11.05 -1.88 2.07
N GLU A 404 -10.09 -1.89 2.96
CA GLU A 404 -9.24 -0.72 3.22
C GLU A 404 -8.21 -0.53 2.10
N PRO A 405 -7.85 0.72 1.74
CA PRO A 405 -6.76 0.96 0.81
C PRO A 405 -5.42 0.39 1.32
N TRP A 406 -4.61 -0.15 0.40
CA TRP A 406 -3.20 -0.48 0.64
C TRP A 406 -2.39 0.80 0.36
N ASP A 407 -2.09 1.54 1.41
CA ASP A 407 -1.68 2.93 1.33
C ASP A 407 -0.16 3.09 1.50
N GLY A 408 0.41 3.95 0.68
CA GLY A 408 1.83 4.27 0.61
C GLY A 408 2.24 4.73 -0.78
N PRO A 409 3.45 5.29 -0.95
CA PRO A 409 3.93 5.72 -2.27
C PRO A 409 4.20 4.51 -3.17
N ALA A 410 3.48 4.40 -4.28
CA ALA A 410 3.55 3.25 -5.16
C ALA A 410 3.50 3.61 -6.66
N SER A 411 4.33 2.91 -7.45
CA SER A 411 4.15 2.74 -8.88
C SER A 411 4.12 1.25 -9.17
N ILE A 412 2.96 0.76 -9.60
CA ILE A 412 2.70 -0.67 -9.78
C ILE A 412 2.44 -0.93 -11.25
N LEU A 413 3.19 -1.90 -11.81
CA LEU A 413 2.90 -2.52 -13.09
C LEU A 413 2.36 -3.92 -12.82
N PHE A 414 1.37 -4.35 -13.57
CA PHE A 414 0.78 -5.67 -13.38
C PHE A 414 0.44 -6.32 -14.72
N THR A 415 0.43 -7.64 -14.75
CA THR A 415 0.00 -8.41 -15.93
C THR A 415 -0.51 -9.79 -15.54
N ASP A 416 -1.50 -10.26 -16.25
CA ASP A 416 -1.96 -11.65 -16.23
C ASP A 416 -1.52 -12.44 -17.47
N GLY A 417 -0.68 -11.83 -18.32
CA GLY A 417 -0.22 -12.40 -19.57
C GLY A 417 -1.07 -12.04 -20.80
N ASP A 418 -2.30 -11.61 -20.60
CA ASP A 418 -3.22 -11.17 -21.67
C ASP A 418 -3.45 -9.65 -21.63
N ARG A 419 -3.39 -9.08 -20.43
CA ARG A 419 -3.50 -7.64 -20.19
C ARG A 419 -2.28 -7.15 -19.43
N MET A 420 -1.87 -5.92 -19.67
CA MET A 420 -0.86 -5.22 -18.89
C MET A 420 -1.42 -3.90 -18.40
N GLY A 421 -1.29 -3.64 -17.12
CA GLY A 421 -1.70 -2.38 -16.53
C GLY A 421 -0.61 -1.69 -15.72
N ALA A 422 -0.79 -0.40 -15.51
CA ALA A 422 0.06 0.42 -14.67
C ALA A 422 -0.78 1.43 -13.88
N VAL A 423 -0.47 1.59 -12.59
CA VAL A 423 -1.16 2.53 -11.71
C VAL A 423 -0.17 3.19 -10.75
N LEU A 424 -0.43 4.45 -10.41
CA LEU A 424 0.22 5.13 -9.29
C LEU A 424 -0.71 5.14 -8.08
N ASP A 425 -0.10 5.27 -6.89
CA ASP A 425 -0.84 5.56 -5.68
C ASP A 425 -1.63 6.87 -5.80
N ARG A 426 -2.60 7.08 -4.90
CA ARG A 426 -3.49 8.25 -4.93
C ARG A 426 -2.76 9.60 -4.81
N ASN A 427 -1.53 9.62 -4.30
CA ASN A 427 -0.70 10.81 -4.19
C ASN A 427 0.20 11.02 -5.42
N GLY A 428 0.51 9.95 -6.17
CA GLY A 428 1.35 9.98 -7.34
C GLY A 428 2.78 10.42 -7.06
N LEU A 429 3.36 9.93 -5.96
CA LEU A 429 4.69 10.33 -5.51
C LEU A 429 5.81 9.72 -6.37
N ARG A 430 5.59 8.54 -6.92
CA ARG A 430 6.58 7.86 -7.77
C ARG A 430 6.45 8.29 -9.23
N PRO A 431 7.57 8.58 -9.93
CA PRO A 431 7.51 8.91 -11.35
C PRO A 431 7.27 7.66 -12.21
N SER A 432 6.45 7.83 -13.25
CA SER A 432 6.25 6.83 -14.29
C SER A 432 5.97 7.53 -15.62
N ARG A 433 6.66 7.13 -16.68
CA ARG A 433 6.58 7.71 -18.02
C ARG A 433 6.36 6.61 -19.04
N TYR A 434 5.58 6.89 -20.08
CA TYR A 434 5.39 5.94 -21.16
C TYR A 434 5.40 6.62 -22.55
N TYR A 435 5.75 5.82 -23.53
CA TYR A 435 5.66 6.12 -24.95
C TYR A 435 4.84 5.06 -25.65
N ILE A 436 4.10 5.47 -26.68
CA ILE A 436 3.50 4.56 -27.66
C ILE A 436 4.11 4.93 -29.02
N THR A 437 4.56 3.92 -29.76
CA THR A 437 5.17 4.09 -31.08
C THR A 437 4.20 3.71 -32.19
N ASP A 438 4.51 4.11 -33.43
CA ASP A 438 3.73 3.86 -34.64
C ASP A 438 3.70 2.38 -35.05
N ASP A 439 4.55 1.54 -34.46
CA ASP A 439 4.60 0.08 -34.61
C ASP A 439 3.97 -0.66 -33.40
N ASP A 440 3.01 -0.01 -32.72
CA ASP A 440 2.20 -0.57 -31.63
C ASP A 440 3.02 -1.02 -30.39
N GLN A 441 4.22 -0.44 -30.15
CA GLN A 441 4.97 -0.71 -28.93
C GLN A 441 4.63 0.31 -27.86
N LEU A 442 4.29 -0.18 -26.65
CA LEU A 442 4.22 0.65 -25.46
C LEU A 442 5.47 0.40 -24.62
N ILE A 443 6.22 1.46 -24.31
CA ILE A 443 7.40 1.44 -23.44
C ILE A 443 7.11 2.31 -22.23
N LEU A 444 7.12 1.71 -21.04
CA LEU A 444 6.90 2.40 -19.77
C LEU A 444 8.11 2.21 -18.87
N SER A 445 8.51 3.27 -18.15
CA SER A 445 9.58 3.19 -17.16
C SER A 445 9.47 4.28 -16.10
N SER A 446 10.19 4.09 -14.98
CA SER A 446 10.32 5.09 -13.91
C SER A 446 10.96 6.40 -14.37
N GLU A 447 11.68 6.40 -15.48
CA GLU A 447 12.24 7.61 -16.09
C GLU A 447 12.31 7.52 -17.62
N VAL A 448 12.58 8.65 -18.27
CA VAL A 448 12.68 8.76 -19.72
C VAL A 448 14.10 8.40 -20.23
N GLY A 449 14.22 8.01 -21.50
CA GLY A 449 15.51 7.75 -22.12
C GLY A 449 16.09 6.38 -21.83
N VAL A 450 15.30 5.47 -21.30
CA VAL A 450 15.71 4.08 -20.98
C VAL A 450 15.95 3.21 -22.23
N LEU A 451 15.38 3.58 -23.36
CA LEU A 451 15.67 3.02 -24.69
C LEU A 451 15.92 4.14 -25.68
N ASP A 452 16.78 3.88 -26.65
CA ASP A 452 17.03 4.79 -27.77
C ASP A 452 15.94 4.57 -28.84
N ILE A 453 14.86 5.36 -28.72
CA ILE A 453 13.71 5.28 -29.62
C ILE A 453 13.81 6.46 -30.60
N ASN A 454 13.66 6.18 -31.89
CA ASN A 454 13.59 7.25 -32.88
C ASN A 454 12.38 8.17 -32.57
N PRO A 455 12.61 9.47 -32.29
CA PRO A 455 11.52 10.39 -31.93
C PRO A 455 10.40 10.50 -32.97
N THR A 456 10.67 10.20 -34.23
CA THR A 456 9.66 10.22 -35.32
C THR A 456 8.66 9.08 -35.22
N LYS A 457 9.00 7.99 -34.53
CA LYS A 457 8.11 6.85 -34.28
C LYS A 457 7.17 7.04 -33.09
N ILE A 458 7.43 8.03 -32.23
CA ILE A 458 6.66 8.23 -31.01
C ILE A 458 5.33 8.93 -31.34
N VAL A 459 4.23 8.24 -31.18
CA VAL A 459 2.87 8.75 -31.38
C VAL A 459 2.31 9.36 -30.10
N VAL A 460 2.56 8.72 -28.95
CA VAL A 460 2.15 9.21 -27.62
C VAL A 460 3.36 9.30 -26.71
N LYS A 461 3.45 10.40 -25.97
CA LYS A 461 4.48 10.65 -24.96
C LYS A 461 3.81 11.27 -23.74
N GLU A 462 3.63 10.48 -22.68
CA GLU A 462 2.85 10.90 -21.52
C GLU A 462 3.50 10.39 -20.22
N ARG A 463 2.97 10.88 -19.11
CA ARG A 463 3.25 10.38 -17.77
C ARG A 463 2.01 9.69 -17.19
N LEU A 464 2.22 8.74 -16.32
CA LEU A 464 1.13 8.20 -15.52
C LEU A 464 0.69 9.25 -14.49
N HIS A 465 -0.61 9.41 -14.31
CA HIS A 465 -1.19 10.37 -13.38
C HIS A 465 -1.61 9.68 -12.07
N PRO A 466 -1.63 10.42 -10.94
CA PRO A 466 -2.09 9.87 -9.66
C PRO A 466 -3.50 9.28 -9.76
N GLY A 467 -3.67 8.07 -9.25
CA GLY A 467 -4.95 7.36 -9.25
C GLY A 467 -5.49 6.94 -10.61
N LYS A 468 -4.78 7.23 -11.71
CA LYS A 468 -5.18 6.83 -13.07
C LYS A 468 -4.51 5.52 -13.46
N MET A 469 -5.27 4.65 -14.13
CA MET A 469 -4.81 3.37 -14.63
C MET A 469 -4.56 3.43 -16.13
N LEU A 470 -3.38 3.02 -16.57
CA LEU A 470 -3.09 2.69 -17.96
C LEU A 470 -3.32 1.19 -18.14
N LEU A 471 -4.17 0.80 -19.05
CA LEU A 471 -4.45 -0.61 -19.32
C LEU A 471 -4.30 -0.93 -20.81
N VAL A 472 -3.53 -1.97 -21.13
CA VAL A 472 -3.38 -2.53 -22.46
C VAL A 472 -4.02 -3.92 -22.48
N ASP A 473 -4.99 -4.11 -23.33
CA ASP A 473 -5.55 -5.42 -23.66
C ASP A 473 -4.92 -5.94 -24.95
N MET A 474 -3.99 -6.89 -24.82
CA MET A 474 -3.25 -7.46 -25.95
C MET A 474 -4.09 -8.44 -26.78
N VAL A 475 -5.19 -8.97 -26.24
CA VAL A 475 -6.12 -9.84 -26.96
C VAL A 475 -7.05 -8.99 -27.83
N ALA A 476 -7.58 -7.90 -27.28
CA ALA A 476 -8.38 -6.92 -28.02
C ALA A 476 -7.51 -6.01 -28.93
N GLY A 477 -6.19 -5.95 -28.67
CA GLY A 477 -5.24 -5.15 -29.43
C GLY A 477 -5.43 -3.64 -29.25
N LYS A 478 -5.81 -3.20 -28.06
CA LYS A 478 -6.07 -1.77 -27.75
C LYS A 478 -5.54 -1.33 -26.39
N VAL A 479 -5.30 -0.04 -26.27
CA VAL A 479 -5.16 0.64 -24.98
C VAL A 479 -6.56 1.04 -24.52
N ILE A 480 -6.91 0.72 -23.29
CA ILE A 480 -8.19 1.08 -22.68
C ILE A 480 -7.96 2.35 -21.86
N ASP A 481 -8.74 3.37 -22.09
CA ASP A 481 -8.69 4.64 -21.36
C ASP A 481 -9.17 4.47 -19.92
N ASP A 482 -8.61 5.23 -19.00
CA ASP A 482 -8.95 5.17 -17.57
C ASP A 482 -10.45 5.50 -17.31
N GLU A 483 -10.98 6.48 -18.04
CA GLU A 483 -12.40 6.88 -17.89
C GLU A 483 -13.32 5.79 -18.45
N GLU A 484 -13.02 5.21 -19.63
CA GLU A 484 -13.75 4.06 -20.20
C GLU A 484 -13.76 2.87 -19.22
N LEU A 485 -12.62 2.58 -18.62
CA LEU A 485 -12.45 1.46 -17.69
C LEU A 485 -13.28 1.66 -16.42
N LYS A 486 -13.20 2.83 -15.82
CA LYS A 486 -13.89 3.14 -14.55
C LYS A 486 -15.39 3.25 -14.74
N GLU A 487 -15.82 3.84 -15.82
CA GLU A 487 -17.25 3.91 -16.17
C GLU A 487 -17.85 2.50 -16.38
N ASP A 488 -17.13 1.59 -17.06
CA ASP A 488 -17.54 0.20 -17.19
C ASP A 488 -17.73 -0.48 -15.83
N TYR A 489 -16.74 -0.37 -14.92
CA TYR A 489 -16.85 -0.96 -13.59
C TYR A 489 -17.93 -0.31 -12.74
N ALA A 490 -18.08 1.01 -12.80
CA ALA A 490 -19.08 1.76 -12.03
C ALA A 490 -20.53 1.42 -12.42
N HIS A 491 -20.75 0.91 -13.64
CA HIS A 491 -22.07 0.54 -14.13
C HIS A 491 -22.34 -0.98 -14.17
N ARG A 492 -21.39 -1.81 -13.70
CA ARG A 492 -21.60 -3.28 -13.66
C ARG A 492 -22.68 -3.71 -12.68
N GLN A 493 -22.87 -2.92 -11.63
CA GLN A 493 -23.86 -3.16 -10.58
C GLN A 493 -24.52 -1.83 -10.19
N PRO A 494 -25.72 -1.82 -9.63
CA PRO A 494 -26.41 -0.60 -9.17
C PRO A 494 -25.89 -0.17 -7.79
N TYR A 495 -24.60 0.16 -7.67
CA TYR A 495 -23.94 0.47 -6.40
C TYR A 495 -24.61 1.62 -5.64
N GLY A 496 -25.11 2.63 -6.33
CA GLY A 496 -25.83 3.74 -5.72
C GLY A 496 -27.12 3.28 -5.03
N GLU A 497 -27.92 2.44 -5.69
CA GLU A 497 -29.16 1.88 -5.11
C GLU A 497 -28.85 0.98 -3.89
N TRP A 498 -27.78 0.20 -3.97
CA TRP A 498 -27.34 -0.65 -2.88
C TRP A 498 -26.90 0.16 -1.65
N LEU A 499 -26.11 1.23 -1.88
CA LEU A 499 -25.70 2.13 -0.82
C LEU A 499 -26.87 2.90 -0.19
N ASP A 500 -27.78 3.40 -1.02
CA ASP A 500 -28.98 4.12 -0.53
C ASP A 500 -29.88 3.22 0.33
N SER A 501 -29.94 1.92 0.02
CA SER A 501 -30.77 0.95 0.72
C SER A 501 -30.13 0.39 2.01
N ASN A 502 -28.80 0.24 2.03
CA ASN A 502 -28.09 -0.53 3.06
C ASN A 502 -27.13 0.28 3.91
N LEU A 503 -26.54 1.36 3.40
CA LEU A 503 -25.57 2.16 4.13
C LEU A 503 -26.26 3.08 5.14
N ILE A 504 -25.98 2.87 6.42
CA ILE A 504 -26.56 3.70 7.49
C ILE A 504 -25.59 4.84 7.82
N HIS A 505 -26.10 6.04 7.97
CA HIS A 505 -25.29 7.19 8.38
C HIS A 505 -25.51 7.51 9.86
N LEU A 506 -24.44 7.73 10.62
CA LEU A 506 -24.51 8.11 12.04
C LEU A 506 -25.33 9.39 12.25
N ALA A 507 -25.28 10.33 11.29
CA ALA A 507 -26.05 11.57 11.35
C ALA A 507 -27.56 11.33 11.38
N ASP A 508 -28.04 10.28 10.70
CA ASP A 508 -29.47 9.98 10.52
C ASP A 508 -30.06 9.20 11.71
N LEU A 509 -29.19 8.67 12.59
CA LEU A 509 -29.66 7.98 13.79
C LEU A 509 -30.34 8.95 14.76
N LYS A 510 -31.48 8.51 15.29
CA LYS A 510 -32.25 9.30 16.28
C LYS A 510 -31.48 9.42 17.59
N ILE A 511 -31.51 10.62 18.17
CA ILE A 511 -30.99 10.85 19.51
C ILE A 511 -31.97 10.20 20.51
N PRO A 512 -31.51 9.25 21.34
CA PRO A 512 -32.36 8.64 22.36
C PRO A 512 -32.77 9.67 23.42
N ASN A 513 -33.95 9.50 24.00
CA ASN A 513 -34.38 10.30 25.13
C ASN A 513 -33.77 9.72 26.42
N GLN A 514 -32.47 9.84 26.57
CA GLN A 514 -31.68 9.39 27.71
C GLN A 514 -30.65 10.43 28.06
N ASP A 515 -30.41 10.64 29.35
CA ASP A 515 -29.36 11.54 29.80
C ASP A 515 -28.00 10.92 29.60
N VAL A 516 -27.03 11.74 29.14
CA VAL A 516 -25.61 11.37 29.14
C VAL A 516 -25.12 11.38 30.59
N PRO A 517 -24.40 10.35 31.07
CA PRO A 517 -23.84 10.36 32.40
C PRO A 517 -22.91 11.59 32.60
N THR A 518 -23.20 12.37 33.63
CA THR A 518 -22.40 13.57 33.98
C THR A 518 -21.77 13.36 35.36
N TYR A 519 -20.66 14.07 35.58
CA TYR A 519 -19.92 13.99 36.85
C TYR A 519 -19.95 15.35 37.57
N THR A 520 -19.98 15.30 38.90
CA THR A 520 -19.74 16.48 39.73
C THR A 520 -18.28 16.96 39.54
N LYS A 521 -18.00 18.20 39.92
CA LYS A 521 -16.64 18.76 39.84
C LYS A 521 -15.63 17.90 40.62
N GLU A 522 -16.02 17.40 41.80
CA GLU A 522 -15.20 16.55 42.66
C GLU A 522 -14.93 15.18 42.02
N GLU A 523 -15.96 14.58 41.42
CA GLU A 523 -15.83 13.31 40.69
C GLU A 523 -14.96 13.46 39.45
N CYS A 524 -15.18 14.49 38.63
CA CYS A 524 -14.35 14.76 37.46
C CYS A 524 -12.87 14.94 37.87
N THR A 525 -12.59 15.70 38.93
CA THR A 525 -11.22 15.89 39.44
C THR A 525 -10.60 14.60 39.96
N ARG A 526 -11.39 13.70 40.59
CA ARG A 526 -10.89 12.38 41.02
C ARG A 526 -10.56 11.50 39.83
N LEU A 527 -11.41 11.48 38.81
CA LEU A 527 -11.18 10.72 37.56
C LEU A 527 -9.96 11.27 36.81
N GLN A 528 -9.81 12.60 36.68
CA GLN A 528 -8.63 13.21 36.10
C GLN A 528 -7.35 12.75 36.81
N LYS A 529 -7.34 12.67 38.14
CA LYS A 529 -6.18 12.14 38.90
C LYS A 529 -5.98 10.64 38.66
N ALA A 530 -7.06 9.84 38.63
CA ALA A 530 -7.00 8.40 38.38
C ALA A 530 -6.42 8.08 36.99
N PHE A 531 -6.79 8.84 35.97
CA PHE A 531 -6.29 8.72 34.60
C PHE A 531 -5.00 9.53 34.34
N GLY A 532 -4.43 10.13 35.38
CA GLY A 532 -3.13 10.80 35.28
C GLY A 532 -3.13 12.13 34.51
N TYR A 533 -4.27 12.82 34.44
CA TYR A 533 -4.33 14.18 33.88
C TYR A 533 -3.50 15.14 34.71
N SER A 534 -2.69 15.93 34.08
CA SER A 534 -2.01 17.07 34.71
C SER A 534 -2.81 18.35 34.49
N TYR A 535 -2.62 19.31 35.38
CA TYR A 535 -3.19 20.68 35.20
C TYR A 535 -2.73 21.31 33.90
N GLU A 536 -1.47 21.05 33.50
CA GLU A 536 -0.89 21.59 32.28
C GLU A 536 -1.60 20.99 31.02
N GLU A 537 -1.86 19.70 31.00
CA GLU A 537 -2.59 19.06 29.88
C GLU A 537 -4.01 19.65 29.76
N VAL A 538 -4.72 19.83 30.89
CA VAL A 538 -6.07 20.42 30.87
C VAL A 538 -6.02 21.87 30.37
N LYS A 539 -5.07 22.69 30.87
CA LYS A 539 -4.98 24.12 30.54
C LYS A 539 -4.32 24.40 29.19
N SER A 540 -3.28 23.68 28.82
CA SER A 540 -2.49 23.96 27.59
C SER A 540 -2.93 23.16 26.38
N SER A 541 -3.41 21.93 26.56
CA SER A 541 -3.87 21.08 25.47
C SER A 541 -5.39 21.17 25.32
N ILE A 542 -6.17 20.66 26.29
CA ILE A 542 -7.64 20.57 26.17
C ILE A 542 -8.28 21.94 26.00
N LEU A 543 -7.96 22.90 26.88
CA LEU A 543 -8.51 24.27 26.80
C LEU A 543 -8.20 24.93 25.46
N THR A 544 -6.95 24.82 24.98
CA THR A 544 -6.53 25.44 23.72
C THR A 544 -7.27 24.84 22.54
N MET A 545 -7.38 23.50 22.46
CA MET A 545 -8.12 22.82 21.40
C MET A 545 -9.61 23.16 21.43
N ALA A 546 -10.24 23.13 22.62
CA ALA A 546 -11.66 23.48 22.78
C ALA A 546 -11.95 24.95 22.49
N GLN A 547 -10.99 25.86 22.69
CA GLN A 547 -11.16 27.27 22.41
C GLN A 547 -10.97 27.62 20.93
N ARG A 548 -10.00 27.00 20.25
CA ARG A 548 -9.46 27.40 18.94
C ARG A 548 -9.77 26.44 17.79
N GLY A 549 -10.22 25.23 18.05
CA GLY A 549 -10.37 24.18 17.03
C GLY A 549 -9.04 23.72 16.42
N ALA A 550 -7.93 23.95 17.14
CA ALA A 550 -6.58 23.58 16.70
C ALA A 550 -5.67 23.29 17.89
N GLU A 551 -4.68 22.41 17.72
CA GLU A 551 -3.64 22.19 18.70
C GLU A 551 -2.87 23.47 19.04
N GLY A 552 -2.36 23.54 20.28
CA GLY A 552 -1.40 24.58 20.68
C GLY A 552 -0.10 24.47 19.89
N ILE A 553 0.59 25.61 19.73
CA ILE A 553 1.92 25.61 19.12
C ILE A 553 2.91 24.99 20.11
N ALA A 554 3.52 23.88 19.72
CA ALA A 554 4.51 23.16 20.50
C ALA A 554 5.62 22.60 19.60
N ALA A 555 6.70 22.11 20.23
CA ALA A 555 7.73 21.36 19.53
C ALA A 555 7.14 20.03 19.03
N MET A 556 7.45 19.67 17.79
CA MET A 556 7.05 18.41 17.21
C MET A 556 8.03 17.31 17.60
N GLY A 557 7.58 16.39 18.45
CA GLY A 557 8.35 15.23 18.88
C GLY A 557 9.38 15.57 19.95
N ILE A 558 9.62 14.64 20.82
CA ILE A 558 10.68 14.68 21.84
C ILE A 558 11.53 13.43 21.70
N ASP A 559 12.81 13.59 21.41
CA ASP A 559 13.78 12.49 21.39
C ASP A 559 14.37 12.21 22.78
N ALA A 560 13.89 12.89 23.81
CA ALA A 560 14.32 12.64 25.17
C ALA A 560 13.93 11.21 25.58
N PRO A 561 14.84 10.44 26.19
CA PRO A 561 14.52 9.12 26.71
C PRO A 561 13.49 9.23 27.83
N LEU A 562 12.67 8.19 27.98
CA LEU A 562 11.72 8.09 29.09
C LEU A 562 12.45 8.17 30.44
N ALA A 563 11.83 8.87 31.40
CA ALA A 563 12.38 9.00 32.73
C ALA A 563 12.17 7.71 33.55
N VAL A 564 12.90 6.65 33.19
CA VAL A 564 12.73 5.28 33.75
C VAL A 564 12.93 5.19 35.28
N LEU A 565 13.60 6.16 35.86
CA LEU A 565 13.77 6.26 37.34
C LEU A 565 12.72 7.13 38.02
N SER A 566 11.78 7.70 37.29
CA SER A 566 10.67 8.48 37.84
C SER A 566 9.70 7.54 38.56
N GLN A 567 9.22 7.97 39.70
CA GLN A 567 8.12 7.30 40.43
C GLN A 567 6.74 7.77 39.95
N LYS A 568 6.68 8.76 39.05
CA LYS A 568 5.42 9.18 38.43
C LYS A 568 4.97 8.17 37.39
N ASN A 569 3.72 7.78 37.48
CA ASN A 569 3.07 6.94 36.51
C ASN A 569 3.03 7.69 35.16
N GLN A 570 3.43 7.01 34.08
CA GLN A 570 3.37 7.55 32.73
C GLN A 570 2.25 6.84 31.97
N PRO A 571 1.43 7.55 31.19
CA PRO A 571 0.48 6.92 30.28
C PRO A 571 1.20 5.99 29.31
N LEU A 572 0.56 4.85 28.98
CA LEU A 572 1.15 3.84 28.09
C LEU A 572 1.51 4.41 26.72
N PHE A 573 0.78 5.41 26.24
CA PHE A 573 1.02 6.11 24.97
C PHE A 573 2.43 6.69 24.83
N GLY A 574 3.02 7.16 25.94
CA GLY A 574 4.37 7.76 25.95
C GLY A 574 5.50 6.80 25.58
N TYR A 575 5.24 5.47 25.58
CA TYR A 575 6.20 4.44 25.20
C TYR A 575 6.20 4.14 23.70
N PHE A 576 5.22 4.66 22.95
CA PHE A 576 5.05 4.40 21.54
C PHE A 576 5.53 5.59 20.71
N LYS A 577 6.29 5.28 19.65
CA LYS A 577 6.82 6.24 18.69
C LYS A 577 6.60 5.69 17.30
N GLN A 578 6.70 6.55 16.29
CA GLN A 578 6.67 6.13 14.89
C GLN A 578 7.73 5.04 14.64
N LEU A 579 7.29 3.88 14.16
CA LEU A 579 8.15 2.75 13.82
C LEU A 579 8.81 2.92 12.46
N PHE A 580 8.12 3.56 11.54
CA PHE A 580 8.50 3.66 10.14
C PHE A 580 9.44 4.84 9.88
N ALA A 581 10.61 4.57 9.26
CA ALA A 581 11.55 5.62 8.85
C ALA A 581 11.18 6.15 7.47
N GLN A 582 10.82 7.43 7.37
CA GLN A 582 10.39 8.08 6.12
C GLN A 582 11.53 8.75 5.37
N VAL A 583 12.65 8.06 5.20
CA VAL A 583 13.83 8.64 4.55
C VAL A 583 13.64 8.82 3.04
N THR A 584 12.95 7.87 2.40
CA THR A 584 12.74 7.82 0.94
C THR A 584 11.32 8.15 0.50
N ASN A 585 10.38 8.27 1.44
CA ASN A 585 8.97 8.52 1.17
C ASN A 585 8.59 9.92 1.66
N PRO A 586 8.43 10.91 0.77
CA PRO A 586 8.03 12.25 1.17
C PRO A 586 6.62 12.24 1.78
N PRO A 587 6.35 13.11 2.76
CA PRO A 587 5.02 13.27 3.31
C PRO A 587 4.05 13.84 2.26
N ILE A 588 2.75 13.63 2.48
CA ILE A 588 1.70 14.26 1.70
C ILE A 588 1.78 15.78 1.96
N ASP A 589 1.82 16.59 0.91
CA ASP A 589 1.85 18.05 1.04
C ASP A 589 0.48 18.61 1.43
N ALA A 590 0.47 19.80 2.03
CA ALA A 590 -0.74 20.43 2.58
C ALA A 590 -1.84 20.76 1.53
N ILE A 591 -1.50 20.79 0.24
CA ILE A 591 -2.48 20.99 -0.85
C ILE A 591 -3.14 19.66 -1.18
N ARG A 592 -2.37 18.62 -1.41
CA ARG A 592 -2.86 17.26 -1.67
C ARG A 592 -3.60 16.67 -0.49
N GLU A 593 -3.15 16.92 0.74
CA GLU A 593 -3.79 16.46 1.98
C GLU A 593 -5.30 16.67 1.95
N LYS A 594 -5.77 17.86 1.55
CA LYS A 594 -7.21 18.20 1.49
C LYS A 594 -8.00 17.38 0.45
N ILE A 595 -7.33 16.86 -0.56
CA ILE A 595 -7.95 16.12 -1.67
C ILE A 595 -7.91 14.62 -1.39
N VAL A 596 -6.77 14.12 -0.92
CA VAL A 596 -6.50 12.68 -0.85
C VAL A 596 -6.88 12.04 0.49
N THR A 597 -6.95 12.84 1.57
CA THR A 597 -7.26 12.30 2.90
C THR A 597 -8.74 12.04 3.10
N SER A 598 -9.05 11.01 3.87
CA SER A 598 -10.40 10.67 4.33
C SER A 598 -10.33 10.19 5.78
N THR A 599 -11.21 10.76 6.61
CA THR A 599 -11.40 10.38 8.01
C THR A 599 -12.53 9.39 8.22
N THR A 600 -13.30 9.12 7.16
CA THR A 600 -14.45 8.20 7.20
C THR A 600 -14.05 6.80 7.62
N VAL A 601 -14.86 6.22 8.51
CA VAL A 601 -14.75 4.83 8.96
C VAL A 601 -16.11 4.13 8.84
N TYR A 602 -16.06 2.80 8.65
CA TYR A 602 -17.25 1.97 8.61
C TYR A 602 -17.27 1.07 9.84
N VAL A 603 -18.45 0.89 10.42
CA VAL A 603 -18.69 0.19 11.70
C VAL A 603 -19.76 -0.86 11.51
N GLY A 604 -19.49 -2.08 11.95
CA GLY A 604 -20.36 -3.25 11.77
C GLY A 604 -19.55 -4.45 11.29
N GLU A 605 -20.23 -5.44 10.76
CA GLU A 605 -19.65 -6.61 10.11
C GLU A 605 -19.27 -6.27 8.66
N GLU A 606 -18.05 -6.63 8.25
CA GLU A 606 -17.61 -6.44 6.85
C GLU A 606 -18.21 -7.55 5.96
N GLY A 607 -18.70 -7.19 4.77
CA GLY A 607 -19.25 -8.13 3.81
C GLY A 607 -18.21 -9.02 3.11
N ASN A 608 -18.67 -9.98 2.29
CA ASN A 608 -17.79 -10.85 1.51
C ASN A 608 -17.17 -10.10 0.33
N LEU A 609 -15.87 -9.83 0.38
CA LEU A 609 -15.13 -9.11 -0.65
C LEU A 609 -15.15 -9.81 -2.02
N LEU A 610 -15.29 -11.13 -2.06
CA LEU A 610 -15.18 -11.94 -3.28
C LEU A 610 -16.46 -12.01 -4.10
N GLU A 611 -17.58 -11.58 -3.53
CA GLU A 611 -18.89 -11.56 -4.17
C GLU A 611 -19.50 -10.16 -4.16
N GLN A 612 -20.14 -9.78 -5.27
CA GLN A 612 -20.85 -8.50 -5.38
C GLN A 612 -22.31 -8.68 -5.00
N LYS A 613 -22.67 -8.26 -3.78
CA LYS A 613 -24.02 -8.34 -3.23
C LYS A 613 -24.40 -7.04 -2.56
N GLU A 614 -25.69 -6.72 -2.56
CA GLU A 614 -26.21 -5.48 -1.94
C GLU A 614 -25.98 -5.46 -0.40
N GLU A 615 -26.06 -6.62 0.26
CA GLU A 615 -25.91 -6.75 1.71
C GLU A 615 -24.48 -6.42 2.17
N ASN A 616 -23.49 -6.52 1.31
CA ASN A 616 -22.09 -6.29 1.66
C ASN A 616 -21.80 -4.86 2.12
N CYS A 617 -22.63 -3.88 1.77
CA CYS A 617 -22.49 -2.50 2.22
C CYS A 617 -23.41 -2.12 3.40
N HIS A 618 -24.00 -3.12 4.10
CA HIS A 618 -24.82 -2.88 5.28
C HIS A 618 -23.97 -2.59 6.52
N VAL A 619 -23.43 -1.38 6.57
CA VAL A 619 -22.54 -0.90 7.63
C VAL A 619 -22.93 0.51 8.07
N LEU A 620 -22.52 0.92 9.28
CA LEU A 620 -22.68 2.26 9.78
C LEU A 620 -21.51 3.15 9.34
N LYS A 621 -21.76 4.17 8.55
CA LYS A 621 -20.78 5.17 8.15
C LYS A 621 -20.65 6.26 9.20
N ILE A 622 -19.44 6.49 9.65
CA ILE A 622 -19.04 7.55 10.57
C ILE A 622 -18.05 8.44 9.85
N ASN A 623 -18.31 9.74 9.77
CA ASN A 623 -17.45 10.66 9.01
C ASN A 623 -16.09 10.87 9.69
N ASP A 624 -16.09 10.93 11.04
CA ASP A 624 -14.89 11.16 11.84
C ASP A 624 -14.83 10.19 13.01
N PRO A 625 -13.68 9.55 13.28
CA PRO A 625 -13.58 8.47 14.29
C PRO A 625 -13.58 8.98 15.73
N ILE A 626 -13.66 10.29 15.99
CA ILE A 626 -13.75 10.87 17.34
C ILE A 626 -15.19 11.25 17.62
N LEU A 627 -15.83 10.51 18.49
CA LEU A 627 -17.27 10.59 18.75
C LEU A 627 -17.58 11.55 19.89
N THR A 628 -18.63 12.37 19.72
CA THR A 628 -19.26 13.05 20.83
C THR A 628 -20.01 12.05 21.74
N ASP A 629 -20.36 12.47 22.96
CA ASP A 629 -21.16 11.62 23.86
C ASP A 629 -22.55 11.33 23.26
N THR A 630 -23.11 12.28 22.51
CA THR A 630 -24.39 12.09 21.79
C THR A 630 -24.24 11.05 20.67
N ASP A 631 -23.14 11.05 19.93
CA ASP A 631 -22.89 10.07 18.87
C ASP A 631 -22.77 8.66 19.43
N LEU A 632 -22.02 8.51 20.52
CA LEU A 632 -21.91 7.23 21.21
C LEU A 632 -23.27 6.77 21.75
N LEU A 633 -24.08 7.68 22.29
CA LEU A 633 -25.42 7.39 22.79
C LEU A 633 -26.34 6.89 21.66
N LYS A 634 -26.27 7.51 20.47
CA LYS A 634 -26.98 7.05 19.28
C LYS A 634 -26.61 5.61 18.91
N ILE A 635 -25.29 5.31 18.86
CA ILE A 635 -24.78 3.98 18.52
C ILE A 635 -25.21 2.96 19.58
N ARG A 636 -25.02 3.27 20.87
CA ARG A 636 -25.40 2.39 21.99
C ARG A 636 -26.87 1.98 21.97
N ASN A 637 -27.73 2.85 21.52
CA ASN A 637 -29.18 2.66 21.51
C ASN A 637 -29.78 2.46 20.10
N MET A 638 -28.96 2.23 19.09
CA MET A 638 -29.46 2.05 17.74
C MET A 638 -30.38 0.82 17.64
N LYS A 639 -31.47 1.00 16.91
CA LYS A 639 -32.47 -0.03 16.63
C LYS A 639 -32.65 -0.17 15.13
N VAL A 640 -31.56 -0.54 14.48
CA VAL A 640 -31.51 -0.80 13.03
C VAL A 640 -31.26 -2.29 12.87
N ASP A 641 -32.04 -2.93 12.00
CA ASP A 641 -31.88 -4.36 11.74
C ASP A 641 -30.45 -4.64 11.24
N GLY A 642 -29.91 -5.78 11.63
CA GLY A 642 -28.53 -6.16 11.29
C GLY A 642 -27.47 -5.60 12.26
N PHE A 643 -27.77 -4.60 13.09
CA PHE A 643 -26.82 -4.08 14.07
C PHE A 643 -27.16 -4.48 15.50
N ARG A 644 -26.16 -5.02 16.18
CA ARG A 644 -26.25 -5.41 17.61
C ARG A 644 -25.02 -4.89 18.35
N VAL A 645 -25.29 -4.13 19.42
CA VAL A 645 -24.25 -3.46 20.21
C VAL A 645 -24.07 -4.15 21.55
N ALA A 646 -22.83 -4.49 21.91
CA ALA A 646 -22.46 -4.92 23.25
C ALA A 646 -21.55 -3.89 23.91
N GLU A 647 -21.84 -3.58 25.17
CA GLU A 647 -20.93 -2.83 26.03
C GLU A 647 -20.13 -3.79 26.89
N ILE A 648 -18.81 -3.67 26.86
CA ILE A 648 -17.86 -4.53 27.56
C ILE A 648 -17.01 -3.65 28.46
N SER A 649 -17.09 -3.87 29.77
CA SER A 649 -16.26 -3.15 30.73
C SER A 649 -14.79 -3.57 30.60
N THR A 650 -13.91 -2.59 30.55
CA THR A 650 -12.46 -2.78 30.66
C THR A 650 -11.94 -2.50 32.08
N THR A 651 -12.83 -2.34 33.05
CA THR A 651 -12.45 -2.23 34.47
C THR A 651 -12.34 -3.59 35.14
N TYR A 652 -11.48 -3.71 36.11
CA TYR A 652 -11.31 -4.91 36.88
C TYR A 652 -11.01 -4.62 38.35
N TYR A 653 -11.26 -5.57 39.20
CA TYR A 653 -11.03 -5.41 40.63
C TYR A 653 -9.55 -5.30 40.95
N LYS A 654 -9.15 -4.23 41.69
CA LYS A 654 -7.74 -3.88 41.96
C LYS A 654 -6.89 -4.99 42.60
N ASN A 655 -7.51 -5.97 43.25
CA ASN A 655 -6.83 -7.13 43.83
C ASN A 655 -6.67 -8.30 42.84
N SER A 656 -7.18 -8.18 41.61
CA SER A 656 -6.94 -9.16 40.54
C SER A 656 -5.69 -8.80 39.75
N SER A 657 -5.08 -9.77 39.04
CA SER A 657 -3.96 -9.45 38.13
C SER A 657 -4.47 -8.95 36.79
N LEU A 658 -3.65 -8.13 36.16
CA LEU A 658 -3.94 -7.58 34.81
C LEU A 658 -4.10 -8.67 33.75
N GLU A 659 -3.28 -9.72 33.81
CA GLU A 659 -3.35 -10.88 32.89
C GLU A 659 -4.71 -11.56 32.96
N LYS A 660 -5.22 -11.81 34.18
CA LYS A 660 -6.57 -12.40 34.37
C LYS A 660 -7.67 -11.47 33.86
N ALA A 661 -7.50 -10.16 34.02
CA ALA A 661 -8.46 -9.19 33.51
C ALA A 661 -8.52 -9.22 31.99
N ILE A 662 -7.36 -9.34 31.30
CA ILE A 662 -7.28 -9.47 29.85
C ILE A 662 -7.88 -10.81 29.37
N ASP A 663 -7.57 -11.91 30.04
CA ASP A 663 -8.17 -13.21 29.71
C ASP A 663 -9.71 -13.17 29.84
N TYR A 664 -10.20 -12.51 30.89
CA TYR A 664 -11.64 -12.32 31.07
C TYR A 664 -12.27 -11.42 30.01
N LEU A 665 -11.55 -10.39 29.60
CA LEU A 665 -11.96 -9.50 28.49
C LEU A 665 -12.13 -10.30 27.19
N PHE A 666 -11.21 -11.21 26.86
CA PHE A 666 -11.33 -12.09 25.69
C PHE A 666 -12.58 -12.98 25.77
N ILE A 667 -12.86 -13.55 26.94
CA ILE A 667 -14.07 -14.39 27.15
C ILE A 667 -15.35 -13.57 26.93
N GLN A 668 -15.39 -12.30 27.37
CA GLN A 668 -16.56 -11.44 27.16
C GLN A 668 -16.71 -11.07 25.67
N VAL A 669 -15.62 -10.73 24.98
CA VAL A 669 -15.60 -10.44 23.55
C VAL A 669 -16.09 -11.66 22.75
N ASP A 670 -15.52 -12.83 22.98
CA ASP A 670 -15.91 -14.07 22.29
C ASP A 670 -17.37 -14.47 22.55
N ARG A 671 -17.87 -14.18 23.77
CA ARG A 671 -19.27 -14.38 24.10
C ARG A 671 -20.18 -13.42 23.33
N ALA A 672 -19.87 -12.13 23.33
CA ALA A 672 -20.65 -11.12 22.64
C ALA A 672 -20.77 -11.46 21.14
N ILE A 673 -19.66 -11.85 20.49
CA ILE A 673 -19.67 -12.21 19.08
C ILE A 673 -20.51 -13.49 18.82
N ARG A 674 -20.40 -14.51 19.69
CA ARG A 674 -21.26 -15.72 19.60
C ARG A 674 -22.75 -15.41 19.78
N GLU A 675 -23.09 -14.36 20.51
CA GLU A 675 -24.45 -13.86 20.69
C GLU A 675 -24.91 -12.97 19.52
N GLY A 676 -24.05 -12.79 18.47
CA GLY A 676 -24.34 -12.04 17.26
C GLY A 676 -24.14 -10.53 17.38
N MET A 677 -23.32 -10.08 18.34
CA MET A 677 -22.95 -8.67 18.47
C MET A 677 -21.88 -8.33 17.42
N ASN A 678 -22.10 -7.27 16.64
CA ASN A 678 -21.18 -6.80 15.61
C ASN A 678 -20.61 -5.38 15.87
N ILE A 679 -21.03 -4.75 16.98
CA ILE A 679 -20.42 -3.52 17.48
C ILE A 679 -20.07 -3.74 18.95
N LEU A 680 -18.79 -3.62 19.29
CA LEU A 680 -18.30 -3.73 20.66
C LEU A 680 -17.90 -2.35 21.18
N ILE A 681 -18.50 -1.89 22.28
CA ILE A 681 -18.09 -0.68 23.00
C ILE A 681 -17.24 -1.14 24.18
N LEU A 682 -15.94 -0.92 24.12
CA LEU A 682 -15.02 -1.15 25.24
C LEU A 682 -15.02 0.09 26.11
N SER A 683 -15.55 -0.02 27.35
CA SER A 683 -15.74 1.12 28.24
C SER A 683 -14.92 0.98 29.53
N ASP A 684 -14.19 2.02 29.89
CA ASP A 684 -13.53 2.17 31.19
C ASP A 684 -14.33 3.01 32.18
N ARG A 685 -15.59 3.35 31.89
CA ARG A 685 -16.50 3.95 32.86
C ARG A 685 -16.69 3.02 34.07
N GLY A 686 -16.79 3.60 35.24
CA GLY A 686 -16.92 2.85 36.47
C GLY A 686 -15.62 2.63 37.24
N VAL A 687 -14.56 3.39 36.88
CA VAL A 687 -13.33 3.46 37.68
C VAL A 687 -13.67 4.10 39.03
N ASP A 688 -13.38 3.36 40.12
CA ASP A 688 -13.62 3.76 41.51
C ASP A 688 -12.48 3.29 42.43
N GLU A 689 -12.67 3.32 43.73
CA GLU A 689 -11.66 2.89 44.71
C GLU A 689 -11.38 1.38 44.70
N TYR A 690 -12.24 0.56 44.05
CA TYR A 690 -12.15 -0.91 43.96
C TYR A 690 -11.85 -1.39 42.56
N HIS A 691 -12.26 -0.64 41.52
CA HIS A 691 -12.15 -1.01 40.15
C HIS A 691 -11.19 -0.07 39.43
N ILE A 692 -10.20 -0.65 38.81
CA ILE A 692 -9.19 0.06 37.99
C ILE A 692 -9.32 -0.32 36.51
N ALA A 693 -8.98 0.59 35.64
CA ALA A 693 -9.05 0.33 34.18
C ALA A 693 -7.85 -0.48 33.69
N ILE A 694 -8.08 -1.39 32.75
CA ILE A 694 -7.04 -1.87 31.85
C ILE A 694 -6.62 -0.66 30.99
N PRO A 695 -5.33 -0.33 30.85
CA PRO A 695 -4.92 0.77 29.96
C PRO A 695 -5.55 0.63 28.59
N SER A 696 -6.20 1.69 28.09
CA SER A 696 -7.04 1.63 26.88
C SER A 696 -6.28 1.16 25.65
N LEU A 697 -5.02 1.56 25.49
CA LEU A 697 -4.17 1.10 24.40
C LEU A 697 -3.86 -0.40 24.49
N LEU A 698 -3.67 -0.93 25.71
CA LEU A 698 -3.44 -2.35 25.94
C LEU A 698 -4.71 -3.16 25.66
N ALA A 699 -5.87 -2.71 26.17
CA ALA A 699 -7.16 -3.35 25.91
C ALA A 699 -7.46 -3.40 24.40
N THR A 700 -7.27 -2.27 23.71
CA THR A 700 -7.47 -2.15 22.26
C THR A 700 -6.59 -3.13 21.49
N SER A 701 -5.27 -3.10 21.74
CA SER A 701 -4.31 -3.96 21.04
C SER A 701 -4.56 -5.45 21.34
N ALA A 702 -4.85 -5.79 22.61
CA ALA A 702 -5.10 -7.17 23.02
C ALA A 702 -6.33 -7.75 22.32
N VAL A 703 -7.45 -7.01 22.34
CA VAL A 703 -8.70 -7.44 21.67
C VAL A 703 -8.51 -7.50 20.16
N HIS A 704 -7.91 -6.47 19.55
CA HIS A 704 -7.63 -6.46 18.10
C HIS A 704 -6.82 -7.69 17.68
N GLN A 705 -5.70 -7.97 18.34
CA GLN A 705 -4.85 -9.10 18.00
C GLN A 705 -5.47 -10.47 18.35
N HIS A 706 -6.31 -10.53 19.38
CA HIS A 706 -7.12 -11.72 19.65
C HIS A 706 -8.07 -12.02 18.49
N LEU A 707 -8.79 -11.01 18.02
CA LEU A 707 -9.73 -11.13 16.90
C LEU A 707 -9.05 -11.44 15.56
N VAL A 708 -7.86 -10.89 15.30
CA VAL A 708 -7.06 -11.24 14.10
C VAL A 708 -6.61 -12.70 14.16
N ARG A 709 -6.12 -13.18 15.30
CA ARG A 709 -5.67 -14.57 15.47
C ARG A 709 -6.81 -15.58 15.39
N THR A 710 -7.98 -15.22 15.85
CA THR A 710 -9.20 -16.05 15.78
C THR A 710 -9.97 -15.83 14.46
N LYS A 711 -9.44 -14.98 13.56
CA LYS A 711 -10.03 -14.63 12.25
C LYS A 711 -11.46 -14.07 12.33
N ARG A 712 -11.73 -13.27 13.37
CA ARG A 712 -13.05 -12.70 13.65
C ARG A 712 -13.04 -11.17 13.66
N ARG A 713 -11.90 -10.53 13.29
CA ARG A 713 -11.75 -9.07 13.38
C ARG A 713 -12.71 -8.32 12.46
N THR A 714 -13.09 -8.91 11.34
CA THR A 714 -14.00 -8.33 10.35
C THR A 714 -15.48 -8.59 10.66
N GLU A 715 -15.79 -9.49 11.62
CA GLU A 715 -17.16 -9.70 12.11
C GLU A 715 -17.63 -8.55 13.02
N VAL A 716 -16.70 -7.75 13.58
CA VAL A 716 -17.05 -6.73 14.58
C VAL A 716 -16.27 -5.44 14.41
N ALA A 717 -16.92 -4.33 14.71
CA ALA A 717 -16.26 -3.04 14.94
C ALA A 717 -16.00 -2.82 16.43
N MET A 718 -14.91 -2.13 16.76
CA MET A 718 -14.47 -1.88 18.13
C MET A 718 -14.43 -0.38 18.42
N ILE A 719 -15.36 0.10 19.20
CA ILE A 719 -15.48 1.48 19.65
C ILE A 719 -14.95 1.58 21.09
N LEU A 720 -14.20 2.63 21.37
CA LEU A 720 -13.69 2.88 22.72
C LEU A 720 -14.48 4.02 23.38
N GLU A 721 -14.92 3.79 24.61
CA GLU A 721 -15.40 4.82 25.54
C GLU A 721 -14.38 4.90 26.67
N THR A 722 -13.49 5.90 26.62
CA THR A 722 -12.32 5.90 27.53
C THR A 722 -11.96 7.27 28.06
N GLY A 723 -11.54 7.29 29.33
CA GLY A 723 -11.07 8.49 30.01
C GLY A 723 -9.60 8.82 29.76
N GLU A 724 -8.80 7.94 29.11
CA GLU A 724 -7.35 8.16 29.00
C GLU A 724 -6.93 9.19 27.93
N PRO A 725 -7.46 9.16 26.67
CA PRO A 725 -6.94 9.99 25.60
C PRO A 725 -7.33 11.46 25.76
N ARG A 726 -6.38 12.37 25.55
CA ARG A 726 -6.56 13.81 25.64
C ARG A 726 -5.70 14.62 24.70
N GLU A 727 -4.72 14.01 24.06
CA GLU A 727 -3.83 14.62 23.08
C GLU A 727 -3.82 13.83 21.78
N VAL A 728 -3.53 14.46 20.66
CA VAL A 728 -3.58 13.86 19.31
C VAL A 728 -2.81 12.53 19.22
N HIS A 729 -1.62 12.46 19.84
CA HIS A 729 -0.82 11.24 19.88
C HIS A 729 -1.56 10.03 20.49
N HIS A 730 -2.36 10.26 21.52
CA HIS A 730 -3.14 9.21 22.19
C HIS A 730 -4.19 8.62 21.25
N PHE A 731 -4.91 9.46 20.52
CA PHE A 731 -5.90 9.03 19.54
C PHE A 731 -5.26 8.32 18.35
N ALA A 732 -4.15 8.87 17.83
CA ALA A 732 -3.42 8.26 16.73
C ALA A 732 -2.94 6.84 17.10
N THR A 733 -2.42 6.63 18.32
CA THR A 733 -1.99 5.30 18.76
C THR A 733 -3.17 4.34 18.95
N LEU A 734 -4.30 4.77 19.51
CA LEU A 734 -5.49 3.93 19.66
C LEU A 734 -6.04 3.47 18.30
N LEU A 735 -6.15 4.38 17.32
CA LEU A 735 -6.55 4.04 15.95
C LEU A 735 -5.52 3.10 15.29
N GLY A 736 -4.23 3.41 15.41
CA GLY A 736 -3.15 2.60 14.88
C GLY A 736 -3.11 1.18 15.44
N TYR A 737 -3.62 0.97 16.65
CA TYR A 737 -3.75 -0.36 17.28
C TYR A 737 -5.14 -0.99 17.12
N GLY A 738 -6.03 -0.42 16.30
CA GLY A 738 -7.22 -1.10 15.80
C GLY A 738 -8.55 -0.59 16.33
N ALA A 739 -8.61 0.53 17.05
CA ALA A 739 -9.88 1.16 17.38
C ALA A 739 -10.60 1.62 16.12
N SER A 740 -11.92 1.37 16.01
CA SER A 740 -12.75 1.85 14.90
C SER A 740 -13.16 3.31 15.12
N ALA A 741 -13.56 3.65 16.36
CA ALA A 741 -13.89 5.01 16.78
C ALA A 741 -13.64 5.17 18.29
N ILE A 742 -13.54 6.42 18.76
CA ILE A 742 -13.16 6.74 20.14
C ILE A 742 -14.06 7.85 20.69
N ASN A 743 -14.65 7.63 21.85
CA ASN A 743 -15.30 8.67 22.65
C ASN A 743 -14.43 9.00 23.86
N PRO A 744 -13.81 10.19 23.91
CA PRO A 744 -12.96 10.62 25.03
C PRO A 744 -13.75 11.29 26.13
N TYR A 745 -14.66 10.57 26.78
CA TYR A 745 -15.65 11.15 27.68
C TYR A 745 -15.08 12.05 28.79
N LEU A 746 -13.89 11.71 29.34
CA LEU A 746 -13.30 12.51 30.40
C LEU A 746 -12.67 13.82 29.91
N ALA A 747 -12.18 13.83 28.66
CA ALA A 747 -11.75 15.06 28.01
C ALA A 747 -12.95 16.01 27.79
N HIS A 748 -14.11 15.47 27.36
CA HIS A 748 -15.36 16.23 27.21
C HIS A 748 -15.87 16.75 28.58
N GLU A 749 -15.85 15.94 29.62
CA GLU A 749 -16.20 16.37 30.96
C GLU A 749 -15.21 17.42 31.53
N SER A 750 -13.93 17.32 31.18
CA SER A 750 -12.92 18.35 31.51
C SER A 750 -13.21 19.69 30.83
N ILE A 751 -13.70 19.68 29.59
CA ILE A 751 -14.17 20.89 28.89
C ILE A 751 -15.35 21.51 29.61
N LYS A 752 -16.34 20.70 30.03
CA LYS A 752 -17.46 21.16 30.83
C LYS A 752 -17.01 21.81 32.13
N GLN A 753 -16.07 21.18 32.86
CA GLN A 753 -15.49 21.73 34.07
C GLN A 753 -14.79 23.07 33.82
N LEU A 754 -14.10 23.26 32.68
CA LEU A 754 -13.46 24.54 32.31
C LEU A 754 -14.51 25.63 32.08
N ILE A 755 -15.67 25.29 31.50
CA ILE A 755 -16.79 26.23 31.31
C ILE A 755 -17.43 26.56 32.65
N ASP A 756 -17.72 25.57 33.50
CA ASP A 756 -18.35 25.75 34.82
C ASP A 756 -17.46 26.58 35.78
N THR A 757 -16.15 26.62 35.52
CA THR A 757 -15.17 27.41 36.33
C THR A 757 -14.80 28.74 35.66
N ASP A 758 -15.49 29.20 34.64
CA ASP A 758 -15.24 30.44 33.87
C ASP A 758 -13.86 30.50 33.21
N MET A 759 -13.16 29.39 33.08
CA MET A 759 -11.89 29.33 32.36
C MET A 759 -12.08 29.27 30.85
N LEU A 760 -13.22 28.81 30.38
CA LEU A 760 -13.63 28.79 28.97
C LEU A 760 -14.99 29.42 28.82
N GLN A 761 -15.08 30.54 28.14
CA GLN A 761 -16.35 31.23 27.82
C GLN A 761 -16.83 30.81 26.41
N LYS A 762 -17.46 29.65 26.34
CA LYS A 762 -17.94 29.06 25.09
C LYS A 762 -19.10 28.11 25.37
N ASP A 763 -19.98 27.92 24.40
CA ASP A 763 -21.00 26.87 24.44
C ASP A 763 -20.34 25.50 24.52
N TYR A 764 -20.91 24.59 25.33
CA TYR A 764 -20.35 23.25 25.55
C TYR A 764 -20.19 22.44 24.24
N TYR A 765 -21.28 22.38 23.46
CA TYR A 765 -21.26 21.60 22.21
C TYR A 765 -20.27 22.18 21.19
N ALA A 766 -20.19 23.50 21.09
CA ALA A 766 -19.23 24.18 20.23
C ALA A 766 -17.79 23.93 20.71
N ALA A 767 -17.56 23.88 22.02
CA ALA A 767 -16.24 23.62 22.59
C ALA A 767 -15.78 22.17 22.38
N VAL A 768 -16.69 21.20 22.54
CA VAL A 768 -16.44 19.78 22.26
C VAL A 768 -16.18 19.55 20.78
N ASN A 769 -16.96 20.15 19.89
CA ASN A 769 -16.76 20.05 18.46
C ASN A 769 -15.40 20.61 18.02
N ASP A 770 -15.02 21.79 18.52
CA ASP A 770 -13.69 22.34 18.23
C ASP A 770 -12.54 21.47 18.76
N TYR A 771 -12.71 20.88 19.94
CA TYR A 771 -11.73 19.93 20.47
C TYR A 771 -11.60 18.71 19.56
N ASN A 772 -12.71 18.11 19.14
CA ASN A 772 -12.71 16.94 18.25
C ASN A 772 -12.11 17.30 16.88
N GLU A 773 -12.42 18.48 16.33
CA GLU A 773 -11.84 18.97 15.07
C GLU A 773 -10.32 19.15 15.16
N ALA A 774 -9.84 19.71 16.27
CA ALA A 774 -8.41 19.84 16.53
C ALA A 774 -7.72 18.47 16.56
N VAL A 775 -8.32 17.48 17.23
CA VAL A 775 -7.81 16.09 17.29
C VAL A 775 -7.77 15.48 15.90
N ILE A 776 -8.85 15.56 15.14
CA ILE A 776 -8.95 15.02 13.76
C ILE A 776 -7.90 15.65 12.85
N SER A 777 -7.79 16.99 12.87
CA SER A 777 -6.76 17.70 12.09
C SER A 777 -5.34 17.22 12.44
N GLY A 778 -5.07 16.98 13.71
CA GLY A 778 -3.80 16.46 14.17
C GLY A 778 -3.53 15.02 13.72
N ILE A 779 -4.54 14.14 13.75
CA ILE A 779 -4.45 12.76 13.26
C ILE A 779 -4.18 12.76 11.74
N VAL A 780 -4.92 13.57 10.97
CA VAL A 780 -4.69 13.74 9.53
C VAL A 780 -3.25 14.17 9.25
N LYS A 781 -2.72 15.09 10.03
CA LYS A 781 -1.34 15.54 9.89
C LYS A 781 -0.32 14.44 10.20
N ILE A 782 -0.55 13.61 11.22
CA ILE A 782 0.29 12.46 11.55
C ILE A 782 0.27 11.46 10.38
N ALA A 783 -0.92 11.08 9.90
CA ALA A 783 -1.08 10.14 8.79
C ALA A 783 -0.42 10.68 7.50
N SER A 784 -0.65 11.96 7.17
CA SER A 784 -0.05 12.62 6.00
C SER A 784 1.48 12.62 6.04
N LYS A 785 2.11 12.81 7.21
CA LYS A 785 3.57 12.73 7.37
C LYS A 785 4.11 11.31 7.17
N MET A 786 3.30 10.31 7.46
CA MET A 786 3.61 8.90 7.20
C MET A 786 3.28 8.47 5.76
N GLY A 787 2.78 9.38 4.91
CA GLY A 787 2.36 9.07 3.55
C GLY A 787 1.08 8.24 3.48
N ILE A 788 0.27 8.25 4.55
CA ILE A 788 -1.02 7.56 4.64
C ILE A 788 -2.14 8.57 4.43
N SER A 789 -3.11 8.21 3.62
CA SER A 789 -4.16 9.13 3.19
C SER A 789 -5.55 8.84 3.78
N THR A 790 -5.80 7.65 4.31
CA THR A 790 -7.10 7.32 4.91
C THR A 790 -6.95 6.80 6.33
N ILE A 791 -7.88 7.16 7.20
CA ILE A 791 -7.94 6.59 8.55
C ILE A 791 -8.26 5.10 8.50
N GLN A 792 -9.02 4.66 7.53
CA GLN A 792 -9.34 3.25 7.31
C GLN A 792 -8.08 2.39 7.08
N SER A 793 -7.11 2.91 6.33
CA SER A 793 -5.79 2.27 6.13
C SER A 793 -4.91 2.37 7.36
N TYR A 794 -5.02 3.48 8.10
CA TYR A 794 -4.23 3.73 9.31
C TYR A 794 -4.63 2.79 10.46
N GLN A 795 -5.93 2.42 10.53
CA GLN A 795 -6.45 1.54 11.57
C GLN A 795 -5.77 0.17 11.57
N GLY A 796 -5.18 -0.20 12.70
CA GLY A 796 -4.47 -1.46 12.87
C GLY A 796 -3.12 -1.56 12.16
N SER A 797 -2.62 -0.48 11.53
CA SER A 797 -1.33 -0.49 10.83
C SER A 797 -0.12 -0.61 11.76
N MET A 798 -0.24 -0.16 13.01
CA MET A 798 0.82 -0.25 14.05
C MET A 798 2.15 0.40 13.66
N ILE A 799 2.14 1.51 12.93
CA ILE A 799 3.35 2.20 12.46
C ILE A 799 3.75 3.41 13.30
#